data_b4ba1a006863f92594221cca249791d4
#
_entry.id   b4ba1a006863f92594221cca249791d4
#
_cell.length_a   1.000
_cell.length_b   1.000
_cell.length_c   1.000
_cell.angle_alpha   90.00
_cell.angle_beta   90.00
_cell.angle_gamma   90.00
#
_symmetry.space_group_name_H-M   'P 1'
#
loop_
_entity.id
_entity.type
_entity.pdbx_description
1 polymer ?
#
loop_
_entity_poly.entity_id
_entity_poly.type
_entity_poly.pdbx_seq_one_letter_code
_entity_poly.pdbx_strand_id
1 'polypeptide(L)'
;MSELKEKWKETAQSELKTDEIESLDWQTLEGIEVKPVYSSEDLMDLEHLDTMPGLEPFLRGPRATMYTKRPWTVRQYSGFSTAEESNKFYRENIAAGQMGLSVAFDLATHRGYDSDHSRVTGDVGKAGVAIDSVEDMKLLFDQIPLEKMSVSMTMNGAVIPIMAMFVAAAEEQGVDQSLLKGTLQNDILKEFMVRNTYIYPPNHSMRIVADIIEYCSQNLPQFNTVSISGYHMLEAGATCTQELAYTLADGLEYVRSAMNKGLXIDDFAPRLSFFFGIGMNFFMEIAKLRAARLLWSEMIQKEFSPKNPKSLMLRTHCQTSGVSLTSQXPYNXIVRTTIXAMAAVLGGTQSLHTNSFDEALALPTPFSAQXARNTQLILREESGLTKVVDPLAGSYYLESLTGSMIDETRKLIEEVEDLGGMTKAIQAGVPKLRIEESAAIRQARVDKKEDVIVGVNAYQNKDXKEVDILSIDNEGVRDQQIKKLEXIKKERNEEACQNALIELEKCAKDDGNLMAFAIEAAKQRATVGEISLAMENVFGRHKAVSQSIXGVYRKEYEGDEDFMNVEDKIKDFEKAQGRRPRILVVKLGQDGHDRGAKVIATAFADMGFDVDIGPLFQTPEEAARDAVENDVHIIGVSSQAAGHKTLIPILMNSLAEQGSENILVVCGGIIPDQDIKELKDCGVAAVFGPGTNITKAALDVIEMIL
;
A
#
# COMPACT_ATOMS: atom_id res chain seq x y z
N MET A 1 -45.73 2.34 -6.78
CA MET A 1 -44.37 2.29 -7.35
C MET A 1 -44.24 1.21 -8.44
N SER A 2 -44.78 0.00 -8.26
CA SER A 2 -44.60 -1.08 -9.23
C SER A 2 -45.18 -0.73 -10.63
N GLU A 3 -46.29 0.02 -10.68
CA GLU A 3 -46.85 0.47 -11.94
C GLU A 3 -45.92 1.42 -12.69
N LEU A 4 -45.30 2.36 -11.96
CA LEU A 4 -44.31 3.28 -12.53
C LEU A 4 -43.06 2.53 -13.01
N LYS A 5 -42.63 1.52 -12.26
CA LYS A 5 -41.49 0.71 -12.66
C LYS A 5 -41.75 -0.01 -13.98
N GLU A 6 -42.96 -0.54 -14.16
CA GLU A 6 -43.33 -1.20 -15.42
C GLU A 6 -43.32 -0.21 -16.58
N LYS A 7 -43.87 0.98 -16.37
CA LYS A 7 -43.85 2.04 -17.38
C LYS A 7 -42.43 2.44 -17.75
N TRP A 8 -41.55 2.58 -16.74
CA TRP A 8 -40.15 2.90 -17.00
C TRP A 8 -39.51 1.80 -17.85
N LYS A 9 -39.76 0.53 -17.46
CA LYS A 9 -39.20 -0.62 -18.17
C LYS A 9 -39.58 -0.60 -19.63
N GLU A 10 -40.89 -0.37 -19.91
CA GLU A 10 -41.41 -0.29 -21.31
C GLU A 10 -40.71 0.83 -22.07
N THR A 11 -40.55 1.98 -21.44
CA THR A 11 -39.90 3.12 -22.07
C THR A 11 -38.42 2.81 -22.37
N ALA A 12 -37.73 2.21 -21.40
CA ALA A 12 -36.33 1.84 -21.58
C ALA A 12 -36.16 0.79 -22.71
N GLN A 13 -37.04 -0.20 -22.76
CA GLN A 13 -37.00 -1.21 -23.80
C GLN A 13 -37.18 -0.57 -25.19
N SER A 14 -38.06 0.43 -25.29
CA SER A 14 -38.26 1.17 -26.53
C SER A 14 -36.98 1.92 -26.94
N GLU A 15 -36.30 2.55 -25.97
CA GLU A 15 -35.06 3.27 -26.25
C GLU A 15 -33.93 2.32 -26.66
N LEU A 16 -33.86 1.15 -26.03
CA LEU A 16 -32.85 0.15 -26.32
C LEU A 16 -33.12 -0.64 -27.58
N LYS A 17 -34.39 -0.64 -28.02
CA LYS A 17 -34.87 -1.44 -29.17
C LYS A 17 -34.69 -2.94 -28.90
N THR A 18 -34.84 -3.35 -27.62
CA THR A 18 -34.75 -4.74 -27.19
C THR A 18 -35.49 -4.88 -25.85
N ASP A 19 -35.90 -6.11 -25.53
CA ASP A 19 -36.53 -6.42 -24.27
C ASP A 19 -35.50 -6.65 -23.15
N GLU A 20 -34.20 -6.64 -23.45
CA GLU A 20 -33.14 -7.01 -22.51
C GLU A 20 -32.68 -5.80 -21.70
N ILE A 21 -33.48 -5.40 -20.71
CA ILE A 21 -33.15 -4.31 -19.80
C ILE A 21 -31.87 -4.67 -19.03
N GLU A 22 -31.65 -5.94 -18.74
CA GLU A 22 -30.49 -6.43 -17.98
C GLU A 22 -29.17 -6.11 -18.68
N SER A 23 -29.20 -5.77 -19.96
CA SER A 23 -27.98 -5.30 -20.67
C SER A 23 -27.43 -4.02 -20.09
N LEU A 24 -28.24 -3.26 -19.35
CA LEU A 24 -27.80 -2.04 -18.69
C LEU A 24 -27.17 -2.30 -17.30
N ASP A 25 -27.32 -3.51 -16.77
CA ASP A 25 -26.76 -3.83 -15.46
C ASP A 25 -25.22 -3.83 -15.52
N TRP A 26 -24.62 -3.29 -14.48
CA TRP A 26 -23.16 -3.18 -14.39
C TRP A 26 -22.64 -4.23 -13.42
N GLN A 27 -21.79 -5.13 -13.92
CA GLN A 27 -21.15 -6.16 -13.09
C GLN A 27 -19.84 -5.60 -12.56
N THR A 28 -19.82 -5.25 -11.27
CA THR A 28 -18.63 -4.67 -10.66
C THR A 28 -17.64 -5.75 -10.28
N LEU A 29 -16.39 -5.32 -10.07
CA LEU A 29 -15.33 -6.24 -9.61
C LEU A 29 -15.64 -6.82 -8.22
N GLU A 30 -16.45 -6.11 -7.44
CA GLU A 30 -16.86 -6.55 -6.10
C GLU A 30 -17.87 -7.69 -6.12
N GLY A 31 -18.38 -8.04 -7.29
CA GLY A 31 -19.46 -9.02 -7.39
C GLY A 31 -20.82 -8.45 -7.04
N ILE A 32 -20.90 -7.14 -6.90
CA ILE A 32 -22.15 -6.43 -6.65
C ILE A 32 -22.70 -5.94 -8.00
N GLU A 33 -23.89 -6.37 -8.34
CA GLU A 33 -24.54 -5.93 -9.57
C GLU A 33 -25.21 -4.59 -9.34
N VAL A 34 -24.95 -3.63 -10.22
CA VAL A 34 -25.51 -2.28 -10.14
C VAL A 34 -26.56 -2.15 -11.23
N LYS A 35 -27.80 -1.82 -10.84
CA LYS A 35 -28.92 -1.62 -11.76
C LYS A 35 -28.88 -0.19 -12.32
N PRO A 36 -29.50 0.03 -13.49
CA PRO A 36 -29.53 1.40 -14.06
C PRO A 36 -30.42 2.37 -13.30
N VAL A 37 -31.41 1.87 -12.55
CA VAL A 37 -32.33 2.73 -11.80
C VAL A 37 -32.70 2.07 -10.46
N TYR A 38 -32.82 2.89 -9.43
CA TYR A 38 -33.23 2.48 -8.10
C TYR A 38 -34.43 3.30 -7.66
N SER A 39 -35.24 2.75 -6.74
CA SER A 39 -36.44 3.40 -6.27
C SER A 39 -36.60 3.16 -4.76
N SER A 40 -37.67 3.71 -4.18
CA SER A 40 -37.96 3.53 -2.77
C SER A 40 -38.08 2.07 -2.37
N GLU A 41 -38.46 1.20 -3.29
CA GLU A 41 -38.55 -0.24 -3.00
C GLU A 41 -37.21 -0.84 -2.63
N ASP A 42 -36.13 -0.29 -3.16
CA ASP A 42 -34.78 -0.78 -2.86
C ASP A 42 -34.35 -0.49 -1.43
N LEU A 43 -35.05 0.38 -0.72
CA LEU A 43 -34.78 0.69 0.68
C LEU A 43 -35.52 -0.23 1.68
N MET A 44 -36.52 -0.97 1.22
CA MET A 44 -37.50 -1.57 2.12
C MET A 44 -36.93 -2.58 3.13
N ASP A 45 -35.93 -3.33 2.74
CA ASP A 45 -35.38 -4.37 3.61
C ASP A 45 -34.05 -3.99 4.25
N LEU A 46 -33.64 -2.73 4.15
CA LEU A 46 -32.37 -2.28 4.70
C LEU A 46 -32.51 -1.97 6.19
N GLU A 47 -31.55 -2.46 6.98
CA GLU A 47 -31.61 -2.32 8.43
C GLU A 47 -30.85 -1.10 8.95
N HIS A 48 -30.07 -0.44 8.10
CA HIS A 48 -29.15 0.61 8.55
C HIS A 48 -29.67 2.04 8.37
N LEU A 49 -30.92 2.21 7.92
CA LEU A 49 -31.43 3.53 7.52
C LEU A 49 -31.68 4.47 8.70
N ASP A 50 -32.20 3.93 9.82
CA ASP A 50 -32.57 4.76 10.98
C ASP A 50 -31.35 4.98 11.87
N THR A 51 -30.41 5.80 11.39
CA THR A 51 -29.16 6.09 12.08
C THR A 51 -28.90 7.59 12.03
N MET A 52 -28.13 8.07 13.01
CA MET A 52 -27.74 9.48 13.07
C MET A 52 -26.22 9.58 13.26
N PRO A 53 -25.60 10.63 12.71
CA PRO A 53 -24.15 10.78 12.89
C PRO A 53 -23.78 10.95 14.36
N GLY A 54 -22.65 10.39 14.74
CA GLY A 54 -22.15 10.49 16.10
C GLY A 54 -22.77 9.51 17.09
N LEU A 55 -23.74 8.71 16.64
CA LEU A 55 -24.40 7.71 17.48
C LEU A 55 -24.18 6.32 16.89
N GLU A 56 -24.04 5.34 17.77
CA GLU A 56 -23.83 3.94 17.38
C GLU A 56 -24.91 3.53 16.38
N PRO A 57 -24.58 2.88 15.27
CA PRO A 57 -23.31 2.27 14.89
C PRO A 57 -22.38 3.20 14.06
N PHE A 58 -22.57 4.51 14.13
CA PHE A 58 -21.70 5.51 13.53
C PHE A 58 -21.63 5.47 12.00
N LEU A 59 -22.57 4.84 11.36
CA LEU A 59 -22.55 4.69 9.89
C LEU A 59 -22.42 6.05 9.18
N ARG A 60 -23.10 7.07 9.70
CA ARG A 60 -23.13 8.40 9.08
C ARG A 60 -22.01 9.32 9.56
N GLY A 61 -21.08 8.80 10.36
CA GLY A 61 -19.93 9.55 10.82
C GLY A 61 -19.66 9.32 12.31
N PRO A 62 -18.38 9.42 12.73
CA PRO A 62 -18.05 9.23 14.13
C PRO A 62 -18.46 10.40 15.03
N ARG A 63 -18.73 11.58 14.47
CA ARG A 63 -19.12 12.77 15.22
C ARG A 63 -20.48 13.29 14.75
N ALA A 64 -21.24 13.87 15.69
CA ALA A 64 -22.57 14.37 15.35
C ALA A 64 -22.52 15.52 14.35
N THR A 65 -21.53 16.41 14.48
CA THR A 65 -21.45 17.61 13.63
C THR A 65 -20.56 17.43 12.41
N MET A 66 -19.71 16.45 12.42
CA MET A 66 -18.78 16.16 11.32
C MET A 66 -18.16 17.44 10.78
N TYR A 67 -18.23 17.66 9.44
CA TYR A 67 -17.60 18.84 8.83
C TYR A 67 -18.39 20.13 9.04
N THR A 68 -19.63 20.07 9.52
CA THR A 68 -20.40 21.30 9.71
C THR A 68 -19.78 22.19 10.77
N LYS A 69 -19.07 21.59 11.73
CA LYS A 69 -18.32 22.37 12.72
C LYS A 69 -16.84 22.47 12.34
N ARG A 70 -16.22 21.35 11.98
CA ARG A 70 -14.78 21.31 11.69
C ARG A 70 -14.51 20.39 10.50
N PRO A 71 -13.99 20.95 9.42
CA PRO A 71 -13.68 20.11 8.24
C PRO A 71 -12.63 19.05 8.53
N TRP A 72 -12.47 18.14 7.59
CA TRP A 72 -11.42 17.13 7.67
C TRP A 72 -10.05 17.83 7.68
N THR A 73 -9.06 17.13 8.23
CA THR A 73 -7.70 17.64 8.27
C THR A 73 -7.03 17.38 6.91
N VAL A 74 -6.46 18.43 6.34
CA VAL A 74 -5.67 18.32 5.11
C VAL A 74 -4.28 17.82 5.52
N ARG A 75 -3.91 16.63 5.06
CA ARG A 75 -2.60 16.03 5.38
C ARG A 75 -1.86 15.71 4.09
N GLN A 76 -0.90 16.54 3.76
CA GLN A 76 -0.03 16.32 2.61
C GLN A 76 1.36 15.95 3.12
N TYR A 77 1.98 14.94 2.51
CA TYR A 77 3.31 14.52 2.92
C TYR A 77 4.22 14.38 1.71
N SER A 78 5.52 14.41 1.97
CA SER A 78 6.54 14.13 0.97
C SER A 78 7.75 13.57 1.71
N GLY A 79 8.67 12.94 0.96
CA GLY A 79 9.82 12.29 1.54
C GLY A 79 11.13 12.73 0.90
N PHE A 80 12.18 12.72 1.71
CA PHE A 80 13.54 13.01 1.25
C PHE A 80 14.46 11.90 1.74
N SER A 81 15.62 11.75 1.07
CA SER A 81 16.50 10.60 1.27
C SER A 81 17.36 10.69 2.54
N THR A 82 17.71 11.91 2.97
CA THR A 82 18.58 12.08 4.14
C THR A 82 17.83 12.73 5.29
N ALA A 83 18.30 12.44 6.51
CA ALA A 83 17.75 13.05 7.71
C ALA A 83 17.91 14.57 7.68
N GLU A 84 19.05 15.05 7.18
CA GLU A 84 19.32 16.48 7.11
C GLU A 84 18.36 17.21 6.17
N GLU A 85 18.12 16.66 4.99
CA GLU A 85 17.19 17.26 4.03
C GLU A 85 15.74 17.24 4.55
N SER A 86 15.36 16.13 5.15
CA SER A 86 14.03 16.00 5.74
C SER A 86 13.83 17.00 6.88
N ASN A 87 14.85 17.16 7.73
CA ASN A 87 14.81 18.12 8.83
C ASN A 87 14.59 19.55 8.32
N LYS A 88 15.32 19.92 7.28
CA LYS A 88 15.17 21.26 6.69
C LYS A 88 13.73 21.48 6.20
N PHE A 89 13.19 20.49 5.51
CA PHE A 89 11.82 20.53 5.01
C PHE A 89 10.82 20.66 6.16
N TYR A 90 10.98 19.88 7.22
CA TYR A 90 10.08 19.93 8.38
C TYR A 90 10.13 21.30 9.05
N ARG A 91 11.34 21.84 9.25
CA ARG A 91 11.46 23.14 9.90
C ARG A 91 10.83 24.25 9.07
N GLU A 92 10.95 24.20 7.74
CA GLU A 92 10.29 25.15 6.86
C GLU A 92 8.77 25.06 6.98
N ASN A 93 8.24 23.83 7.04
CA ASN A 93 6.79 23.62 7.18
C ASN A 93 6.28 24.11 8.53
N ILE A 94 7.03 23.88 9.61
CA ILE A 94 6.64 24.36 10.93
C ILE A 94 6.62 25.89 10.96
N ALA A 95 7.62 26.52 10.36
CA ALA A 95 7.66 27.99 10.26
C ALA A 95 6.46 28.53 9.48
N ALA A 96 5.92 27.73 8.54
CA ALA A 96 4.73 28.10 7.78
C ALA A 96 3.42 27.75 8.50
N GLY A 97 3.49 27.25 9.74
CA GLY A 97 2.32 27.01 10.56
C GLY A 97 1.86 25.57 10.72
N GLN A 98 2.59 24.61 10.16
CA GLN A 98 2.21 23.20 10.32
C GLN A 98 2.47 22.72 11.75
N MET A 99 1.57 21.87 12.24
CA MET A 99 1.66 21.30 13.59
C MET A 99 1.87 19.79 13.60
N GLY A 100 2.04 19.18 12.44
CA GLY A 100 2.27 17.75 12.32
C GLY A 100 3.26 17.42 11.22
N LEU A 101 4.00 16.32 11.43
CA LEU A 101 5.02 15.86 10.50
C LEU A 101 4.75 14.40 10.15
N SER A 102 5.11 14.03 8.92
CA SER A 102 5.01 12.64 8.47
C SER A 102 6.38 12.18 8.00
N VAL A 103 6.79 10.99 8.45
CA VAL A 103 8.10 10.42 8.11
C VAL A 103 7.89 9.17 7.27
N ALA A 104 8.48 9.16 6.08
CA ALA A 104 8.59 7.96 5.25
C ALA A 104 10.04 7.48 5.32
N PHE A 105 10.22 6.18 5.54
CA PHE A 105 11.55 5.58 5.69
C PHE A 105 11.95 4.86 4.41
N ASP A 106 13.26 4.71 4.21
CA ASP A 106 13.74 4.04 3.01
C ASP A 106 13.56 2.51 3.11
N LEU A 107 13.75 1.84 1.98
CA LEU A 107 13.52 0.39 1.90
C LEU A 107 14.43 -0.40 2.83
N ALA A 108 15.69 0.00 2.94
CA ALA A 108 16.65 -0.68 3.81
C ALA A 108 16.17 -0.65 5.27
N THR A 109 15.75 0.53 5.73
CA THR A 109 15.27 0.72 7.10
C THR A 109 14.03 -0.15 7.37
N HIS A 110 13.08 -0.14 6.43
CA HIS A 110 11.86 -0.95 6.57
C HIS A 110 12.17 -2.42 6.82
N ARG A 111 13.20 -2.94 6.17
CA ARG A 111 13.53 -4.36 6.23
C ARG A 111 14.55 -4.70 7.33
N GLY A 112 14.90 -3.71 8.14
CA GLY A 112 15.78 -3.93 9.28
C GLY A 112 17.23 -4.10 8.92
N TYR A 113 17.67 -3.50 7.83
CA TYR A 113 19.08 -3.56 7.41
C TYR A 113 19.74 -2.21 7.59
N ASP A 114 20.97 -2.23 8.10
CA ASP A 114 21.79 -1.03 8.10
C ASP A 114 22.20 -0.68 6.66
N SER A 115 22.48 0.60 6.44
CA SER A 115 22.79 1.10 5.11
C SER A 115 24.02 0.44 4.49
N ASP A 116 24.93 -0.10 5.31
CA ASP A 116 26.14 -0.75 4.80
C ASP A 116 25.96 -2.24 4.48
N HIS A 117 24.77 -2.79 4.70
CA HIS A 117 24.52 -4.21 4.43
C HIS A 117 24.58 -4.49 2.94
N SER A 118 25.15 -5.64 2.57
CA SER A 118 25.34 -6.00 1.17
C SER A 118 24.03 -6.17 0.40
N ARG A 119 22.94 -6.53 1.08
CA ARG A 119 21.66 -6.76 0.41
C ARG A 119 20.93 -5.46 0.04
N VAL A 120 21.38 -4.30 0.51
CA VAL A 120 20.66 -3.05 0.29
C VAL A 120 21.43 -2.04 -0.57
N THR A 121 22.35 -2.52 -1.38
CA THR A 121 23.19 -1.65 -2.21
C THR A 121 22.39 -0.64 -3.03
N GLY A 122 21.26 -1.04 -3.58
CA GLY A 122 20.42 -0.16 -4.40
C GLY A 122 19.20 0.42 -3.68
N ASP A 123 19.10 0.24 -2.36
CA ASP A 123 17.87 0.55 -1.64
C ASP A 123 17.99 1.72 -0.65
N VAL A 124 19.21 2.15 -0.35
CA VAL A 124 19.42 3.19 0.67
C VAL A 124 18.96 4.54 0.13
N GLY A 125 18.12 5.22 0.89
CA GLY A 125 17.56 6.51 0.49
C GLY A 125 16.43 6.40 -0.52
N LYS A 126 16.01 5.19 -0.87
CA LYS A 126 14.88 5.00 -1.80
C LYS A 126 13.59 4.92 -1.02
N ALA A 127 12.57 5.66 -1.48
CA ALA A 127 11.23 5.70 -0.93
C ALA A 127 11.14 6.45 0.41
N GLY A 128 12.22 7.00 0.92
CA GLY A 128 12.19 7.76 2.16
C GLY A 128 13.57 7.92 2.78
N VAL A 129 13.59 8.29 4.03
CA VAL A 129 14.81 8.66 4.73
C VAL A 129 15.52 7.42 5.30
N ALA A 130 16.85 7.41 5.19
CA ALA A 130 17.70 6.37 5.78
C ALA A 130 17.95 6.68 7.25
N ILE A 131 17.58 5.76 8.13
CA ILE A 131 17.80 5.86 9.58
C ILE A 131 18.56 4.62 10.03
N ASP A 132 19.79 4.80 10.46
CA ASP A 132 20.60 3.69 10.96
C ASP A 132 20.72 3.66 12.46
N SER A 133 20.62 4.80 13.13
CA SER A 133 20.81 4.88 14.57
C SER A 133 20.04 6.06 15.15
N VAL A 134 20.09 6.17 16.49
CA VAL A 134 19.48 7.30 17.18
C VAL A 134 20.10 8.63 16.74
N GLU A 135 21.35 8.62 16.30
CA GLU A 135 21.98 9.85 15.80
C GLU A 135 21.27 10.38 14.55
N ASP A 136 20.84 9.50 13.63
CA ASP A 136 20.05 9.91 12.48
C ASP A 136 18.68 10.45 12.92
N MET A 137 18.06 9.80 13.91
CA MET A 137 16.77 10.25 14.42
C MET A 137 16.90 11.63 15.06
N LYS A 138 17.99 11.88 15.76
CA LYS A 138 18.28 13.21 16.36
C LYS A 138 18.45 14.26 15.27
N LEU A 139 19.15 13.93 14.19
CA LEU A 139 19.29 14.85 13.04
C LEU A 139 17.93 15.14 12.41
N LEU A 140 17.10 14.11 12.26
CA LEU A 140 15.79 14.24 11.64
C LEU A 140 14.93 15.26 12.38
N PHE A 141 14.99 15.27 13.69
CA PHE A 141 14.15 16.12 14.56
C PHE A 141 14.92 17.25 15.23
N ASP A 142 16.11 17.58 14.74
CA ASP A 142 16.91 18.66 15.31
C ASP A 142 16.14 19.97 15.26
N GLN A 143 16.08 20.68 16.40
CA GLN A 143 15.38 21.96 16.57
C GLN A 143 13.87 21.85 16.34
N ILE A 144 13.32 20.66 16.43
CA ILE A 144 11.87 20.45 16.31
C ILE A 144 11.35 20.08 17.70
N PRO A 145 10.40 20.87 18.25
CA PRO A 145 9.92 20.60 19.61
C PRO A 145 8.96 19.42 19.62
N LEU A 146 9.48 18.24 19.94
CA LEU A 146 8.68 17.00 19.90
C LEU A 146 7.55 17.00 20.92
N GLU A 147 7.64 17.78 21.99
CA GLU A 147 6.53 17.91 22.94
C GLU A 147 5.34 18.64 22.36
N LYS A 148 5.52 19.35 21.25
CA LYS A 148 4.44 20.13 20.62
C LYS A 148 3.98 19.58 19.28
N MET A 149 4.81 18.74 18.64
CA MET A 149 4.56 18.30 17.27
C MET A 149 3.97 16.90 17.27
N SER A 150 2.97 16.69 16.42
CA SER A 150 2.46 15.36 16.14
C SER A 150 3.31 14.74 15.03
N VAL A 151 3.88 13.56 15.29
CA VAL A 151 4.77 12.89 14.35
C VAL A 151 4.14 11.56 13.92
N SER A 152 3.88 11.42 12.63
CA SER A 152 3.38 10.17 12.06
C SER A 152 4.54 9.44 11.38
N MET A 153 4.71 8.16 11.73
CA MET A 153 5.79 7.35 11.17
C MET A 153 5.19 6.14 10.45
N THR A 154 5.47 6.05 9.15
CA THR A 154 5.05 4.90 8.34
C THR A 154 6.11 3.82 8.47
N MET A 155 5.91 2.93 9.43
CA MET A 155 6.85 1.86 9.70
C MET A 155 6.10 0.64 10.21
N ASN A 156 6.45 -0.54 9.68
CA ASN A 156 5.76 -1.77 10.03
C ASN A 156 6.74 -2.90 10.39
N GLY A 157 7.73 -3.18 9.55
CA GLY A 157 8.69 -4.24 9.82
C GLY A 157 9.65 -3.90 10.95
N ALA A 158 10.31 -2.77 10.86
CA ALA A 158 11.32 -2.35 11.83
C ALA A 158 10.73 -1.40 12.89
N VAL A 159 9.52 -1.67 13.34
CA VAL A 159 8.84 -0.77 14.29
C VAL A 159 9.58 -0.68 15.62
N ILE A 160 10.15 -1.79 16.10
CA ILE A 160 10.84 -1.81 17.40
C ILE A 160 12.05 -0.85 17.40
N PRO A 161 13.02 -1.00 16.48
CA PRO A 161 14.15 -0.07 16.52
C PRO A 161 13.76 1.37 16.21
N ILE A 162 12.84 1.58 15.29
CA ILE A 162 12.45 2.95 14.90
C ILE A 162 11.73 3.65 16.07
N MET A 163 10.77 2.97 16.69
CA MET A 163 10.07 3.58 17.83
C MET A 163 11.04 3.78 19.00
N ALA A 164 11.94 2.82 19.24
CA ALA A 164 12.95 2.94 20.30
C ALA A 164 13.84 4.16 20.06
N MET A 165 14.27 4.38 18.83
CA MET A 165 15.11 5.53 18.50
C MET A 165 14.36 6.85 18.61
N PHE A 166 13.07 6.84 18.27
CA PHE A 166 12.23 8.03 18.42
C PHE A 166 12.12 8.44 19.90
N VAL A 167 11.84 7.47 20.76
CA VAL A 167 11.74 7.74 22.20
C VAL A 167 13.10 8.19 22.74
N ALA A 168 14.19 7.52 22.37
CA ALA A 168 15.54 7.88 22.83
C ALA A 168 15.94 9.27 22.36
N ALA A 169 15.65 9.62 21.11
CA ALA A 169 15.97 10.94 20.57
C ALA A 169 15.20 12.03 21.32
N ALA A 170 13.92 11.78 21.61
CA ALA A 170 13.10 12.73 22.38
C ALA A 170 13.68 12.93 23.79
N GLU A 171 14.08 11.83 24.44
CA GLU A 171 14.68 11.93 25.77
C GLU A 171 15.95 12.78 25.74
N GLU A 172 16.78 12.61 24.71
CA GLU A 172 18.00 13.40 24.57
C GLU A 172 17.72 14.87 24.24
N GLN A 173 16.54 15.18 23.70
CA GLN A 173 16.07 16.57 23.56
C GLN A 173 15.58 17.14 24.89
N GLY A 174 15.43 16.31 25.91
CA GLY A 174 14.83 16.73 27.18
C GLY A 174 13.32 16.60 27.22
N VAL A 175 12.72 15.83 26.32
CA VAL A 175 11.28 15.66 26.23
C VAL A 175 10.89 14.30 26.82
N ASP A 176 10.02 14.32 27.84
CA ASP A 176 9.51 13.11 28.44
C ASP A 176 8.63 12.36 27.44
N GLN A 177 8.79 11.03 27.38
CA GLN A 177 8.03 10.24 26.41
C GLN A 177 6.52 10.38 26.57
N SER A 178 6.05 10.68 27.79
CA SER A 178 4.61 10.86 28.04
C SER A 178 4.00 12.02 27.27
N LEU A 179 4.84 12.95 26.79
CA LEU A 179 4.40 14.12 26.04
C LEU A 179 4.38 13.88 24.54
N LEU A 180 4.91 12.75 24.06
CA LEU A 180 5.00 12.50 22.63
C LEU A 180 3.62 12.24 22.03
N LYS A 181 3.39 12.86 20.88
CA LYS A 181 2.13 12.76 20.13
C LYS A 181 2.43 12.27 18.74
N GLY A 182 1.51 11.50 18.18
CA GLY A 182 1.66 11.05 16.82
C GLY A 182 1.06 9.70 16.58
N THR A 183 1.51 9.07 15.51
CA THR A 183 1.00 7.77 15.06
C THR A 183 2.14 6.94 14.53
N LEU A 184 2.19 5.68 14.95
CA LEU A 184 3.02 4.66 14.32
C LEU A 184 2.08 3.78 13.52
N GLN A 185 2.38 3.51 12.25
CA GLN A 185 1.47 2.69 11.45
C GLN A 185 1.35 1.29 12.03
N ASN A 186 2.45 0.59 12.21
CA ASN A 186 2.50 -0.65 12.99
C ASN A 186 1.44 -1.67 12.54
N ASP A 187 1.22 -1.75 11.24
CA ASP A 187 0.23 -2.66 10.65
C ASP A 187 0.97 -3.74 9.87
N ILE A 188 1.42 -4.77 10.58
CA ILE A 188 2.26 -5.79 9.97
C ILE A 188 1.46 -6.77 9.12
N LEU A 189 0.18 -6.98 9.44
CA LEU A 189 -0.60 -7.98 8.71
C LEU A 189 -0.76 -7.62 7.24
N LYS A 190 -0.97 -6.34 6.92
CA LYS A 190 -1.07 -5.95 5.50
C LYS A 190 0.26 -6.13 4.78
N GLU A 191 1.38 -6.12 5.50
CA GLU A 191 2.67 -6.37 4.87
C GLU A 191 2.79 -7.79 4.34
N PHE A 192 2.23 -8.76 5.07
CA PHE A 192 2.23 -10.15 4.61
C PHE A 192 1.30 -10.38 3.44
N MET A 193 0.33 -9.50 3.25
CA MET A 193 -0.62 -9.63 2.16
C MET A 193 -0.16 -8.94 0.88
N VAL A 194 0.34 -7.70 0.98
CA VAL A 194 0.50 -6.91 -0.23
C VAL A 194 1.78 -6.09 -0.34
N ARG A 195 2.28 -5.51 0.78
CA ARG A 195 3.39 -4.55 0.67
C ARG A 195 4.75 -5.19 0.90
N ASN A 196 4.78 -6.23 1.72
CA ASN A 196 5.93 -7.12 1.91
C ASN A 196 7.14 -6.50 2.61
N THR A 197 6.98 -5.43 3.38
CA THR A 197 8.10 -4.90 4.17
C THR A 197 8.11 -5.47 5.59
N TYR A 198 8.00 -6.79 5.67
CA TYR A 198 8.09 -7.55 6.91
C TYR A 198 9.55 -7.93 7.20
N ILE A 199 9.79 -8.40 8.42
CA ILE A 199 11.07 -8.99 8.81
C ILE A 199 10.85 -10.39 9.37
N TYR A 200 9.98 -10.53 10.38
CA TYR A 200 9.81 -11.77 11.14
C TYR A 200 8.53 -12.50 10.74
N PRO A 201 8.43 -13.81 11.05
CA PRO A 201 7.20 -14.55 10.75
C PRO A 201 5.97 -13.95 11.42
N PRO A 202 4.76 -14.26 10.91
CA PRO A 202 3.54 -13.60 11.38
C PRO A 202 3.29 -13.68 12.88
N ASN A 203 3.47 -14.84 13.51
CA ASN A 203 3.19 -14.98 14.95
C ASN A 203 4.10 -14.07 15.79
N HIS A 204 5.37 -14.05 15.46
CA HIS A 204 6.33 -13.20 16.18
C HIS A 204 6.08 -11.72 15.89
N SER A 205 5.66 -11.40 14.68
CA SER A 205 5.30 -10.04 14.31
C SER A 205 4.10 -9.55 15.11
N MET A 206 3.13 -10.43 15.37
CA MET A 206 1.96 -10.05 16.19
C MET A 206 2.35 -9.78 17.64
N ARG A 207 3.31 -10.53 18.18
CA ARG A 207 3.85 -10.22 19.50
C ARG A 207 4.45 -8.82 19.53
N ILE A 208 5.19 -8.46 18.48
CA ILE A 208 5.83 -7.13 18.40
C ILE A 208 4.77 -6.03 18.41
N VAL A 209 3.69 -6.19 17.63
CA VAL A 209 2.60 -5.21 17.62
C VAL A 209 2.00 -5.06 19.02
N ALA A 210 1.70 -6.18 19.68
CA ALA A 210 1.11 -6.16 21.01
C ALA A 210 2.06 -5.53 22.05
N ASP A 211 3.36 -5.79 21.95
CA ASP A 211 4.34 -5.19 22.85
C ASP A 211 4.37 -3.66 22.72
N ILE A 212 4.27 -3.17 21.47
CA ILE A 212 4.26 -1.72 21.24
C ILE A 212 2.97 -1.11 21.81
N ILE A 213 1.80 -1.77 21.57
CA ILE A 213 0.54 -1.26 22.13
C ILE A 213 0.62 -1.20 23.65
N GLU A 214 1.13 -2.25 24.27
CA GLU A 214 1.28 -2.31 25.73
C GLU A 214 2.20 -1.21 26.25
N TYR A 215 3.38 -1.11 25.66
CA TYR A 215 4.35 -0.12 26.11
C TYR A 215 3.80 1.31 25.98
N CYS A 216 3.22 1.62 24.85
CA CYS A 216 2.74 2.97 24.60
C CYS A 216 1.50 3.31 25.42
N SER A 217 0.60 2.34 25.66
CA SER A 217 -0.57 2.62 26.50
C SER A 217 -0.15 2.98 27.94
N GLN A 218 1.00 2.49 28.39
CA GLN A 218 1.51 2.76 29.73
C GLN A 218 2.42 3.99 29.77
N ASN A 219 3.16 4.29 28.70
CA ASN A 219 4.23 5.27 28.72
C ASN A 219 4.07 6.43 27.77
N LEU A 220 3.28 6.28 26.69
CA LEU A 220 3.02 7.33 25.72
C LEU A 220 1.50 7.48 25.51
N PRO A 221 0.81 8.04 26.50
CA PRO A 221 -0.68 8.03 26.46
C PRO A 221 -1.31 8.84 25.36
N GLN A 222 -0.55 9.73 24.71
CA GLN A 222 -1.06 10.56 23.63
C GLN A 222 -0.70 10.02 22.25
N PHE A 223 -0.12 8.82 22.17
CA PHE A 223 0.37 8.27 20.91
C PHE A 223 -0.60 7.20 20.37
N ASN A 224 -0.87 7.27 19.07
CA ASN A 224 -1.68 6.27 18.36
C ASN A 224 -0.76 5.14 17.90
N THR A 225 -1.02 3.92 18.35
CA THR A 225 -0.06 2.83 18.23
C THR A 225 -0.26 1.96 17.00
N VAL A 226 -1.43 2.04 16.35
CA VAL A 226 -1.71 1.29 15.13
C VAL A 226 -2.59 2.15 14.22
N SER A 227 -2.24 2.19 12.94
CA SER A 227 -3.11 2.72 11.89
C SER A 227 -3.37 1.57 10.93
N ILE A 228 -4.58 1.02 10.97
CA ILE A 228 -4.92 -0.20 10.24
C ILE A 228 -5.23 0.18 8.80
N SER A 229 -4.44 -0.36 7.86
CA SER A 229 -4.36 0.18 6.51
C SER A 229 -4.98 -0.74 5.46
N GLY A 230 -6.00 -0.24 4.78
CA GLY A 230 -6.53 -0.87 3.57
C GLY A 230 -5.92 -0.29 2.30
N TYR A 231 -5.36 0.92 2.38
CA TYR A 231 -4.84 1.63 1.22
C TYR A 231 -3.91 0.75 0.37
N HIS A 232 -3.01 0.04 1.02
CA HIS A 232 -2.00 -0.75 0.29
C HIS A 232 -2.64 -1.95 -0.40
N MET A 233 -3.73 -2.48 0.15
CA MET A 233 -4.48 -3.57 -0.50
C MET A 233 -5.13 -3.06 -1.79
N LEU A 234 -5.73 -1.87 -1.74
CA LEU A 234 -6.33 -1.27 -2.93
C LEU A 234 -5.27 -1.04 -4.01
N GLU A 235 -4.10 -0.54 -3.62
CA GLU A 235 -3.01 -0.31 -4.57
C GLU A 235 -2.50 -1.62 -5.18
N ALA A 236 -2.63 -2.73 -4.46
CA ALA A 236 -2.23 -4.06 -4.94
C ALA A 236 -3.31 -4.72 -5.80
N GLY A 237 -4.49 -4.13 -5.92
CA GLY A 237 -5.54 -4.64 -6.77
C GLY A 237 -6.75 -5.21 -6.06
N ALA A 238 -6.87 -5.00 -4.74
CA ALA A 238 -8.05 -5.45 -4.01
C ALA A 238 -9.29 -4.70 -4.49
N THR A 239 -10.42 -5.40 -4.49
CA THR A 239 -11.71 -4.75 -4.66
C THR A 239 -12.06 -3.96 -3.41
N CYS A 240 -13.07 -3.10 -3.48
CA CYS A 240 -13.52 -2.34 -2.30
C CYS A 240 -13.94 -3.27 -1.16
N THR A 241 -14.64 -4.36 -1.47
CA THR A 241 -15.07 -5.30 -0.43
C THR A 241 -13.89 -6.05 0.19
N GLN A 242 -12.90 -6.42 -0.64
CA GLN A 242 -11.69 -7.07 -0.12
C GLN A 242 -10.91 -6.12 0.78
N GLU A 243 -10.69 -4.89 0.31
CA GLU A 243 -9.99 -3.88 1.11
C GLU A 243 -10.67 -3.71 2.46
N LEU A 244 -11.98 -3.53 2.44
CA LEU A 244 -12.74 -3.31 3.67
C LEU A 244 -12.69 -4.53 4.59
N ALA A 245 -12.99 -5.71 4.06
CA ALA A 245 -13.07 -6.93 4.86
C ALA A 245 -11.73 -7.27 5.50
N TYR A 246 -10.67 -7.22 4.72
CA TYR A 246 -9.36 -7.61 5.24
C TYR A 246 -8.79 -6.57 6.20
N THR A 247 -9.10 -5.29 5.99
CA THR A 247 -8.70 -4.24 6.91
C THR A 247 -9.39 -4.41 8.27
N LEU A 248 -10.71 -4.68 8.26
CA LEU A 248 -11.44 -4.88 9.51
C LEU A 248 -10.98 -6.16 10.22
N ALA A 249 -10.72 -7.22 9.47
CA ALA A 249 -10.21 -8.47 10.04
C ALA A 249 -8.83 -8.27 10.66
N ASP A 250 -7.97 -7.47 10.01
CA ASP A 250 -6.67 -7.10 10.59
C ASP A 250 -6.86 -6.38 11.91
N GLY A 251 -7.77 -5.41 11.93
CA GLY A 251 -8.06 -4.65 13.15
C GLY A 251 -8.51 -5.55 14.29
N LEU A 252 -9.39 -6.49 14.00
CA LEU A 252 -9.88 -7.44 14.98
C LEU A 252 -8.73 -8.27 15.56
N GLU A 253 -7.82 -8.68 14.71
CA GLU A 253 -6.66 -9.46 15.12
C GLU A 253 -5.74 -8.66 16.07
N TYR A 254 -5.54 -7.37 15.77
CA TYR A 254 -4.74 -6.49 16.63
C TYR A 254 -5.40 -6.30 17.99
N VAL A 255 -6.71 -6.12 18.02
CA VAL A 255 -7.44 -5.97 19.27
C VAL A 255 -7.28 -7.25 20.12
N ARG A 256 -7.45 -8.41 19.49
CA ARG A 256 -7.29 -9.68 20.20
C ARG A 256 -5.88 -9.84 20.76
N SER A 257 -4.87 -9.49 19.98
CA SER A 257 -3.47 -9.61 20.42
C SER A 257 -3.18 -8.71 21.61
N ALA A 258 -3.68 -7.48 21.60
CA ALA A 258 -3.48 -6.55 22.70
C ALA A 258 -4.21 -7.05 23.96
N MET A 259 -5.41 -7.58 23.82
CA MET A 259 -6.16 -8.09 24.97
C MET A 259 -5.53 -9.35 25.55
N ASN A 260 -4.91 -10.17 24.70
CA ASN A 260 -4.18 -11.35 25.17
C ASN A 260 -2.95 -10.97 25.99
N LYS A 261 -2.43 -9.74 25.82
CA LYS A 261 -1.34 -9.22 26.67
C LYS A 261 -1.87 -8.75 28.03
N GLY A 262 -3.20 -8.71 28.23
CA GLY A 262 -3.82 -8.28 29.46
C GLY A 262 -4.34 -6.85 29.46
N LEU A 263 -4.37 -6.23 28.32
CA LEU A 263 -4.88 -4.84 28.24
C LEU A 263 -6.42 -4.86 28.16
N UNK A 264 -7.07 -3.98 28.64
CA UNK A 264 -8.43 -3.75 28.53
C UNK A 264 -8.75 -3.03 27.29
N ILE A 265 -9.81 -3.36 26.76
CA ILE A 265 -10.14 -2.79 25.44
C ILE A 265 -10.24 -1.27 25.45
N ASP A 266 -10.84 -0.72 26.50
CA ASP A 266 -11.02 0.73 26.57
C ASP A 266 -9.71 1.49 26.80
N ASP A 267 -8.63 0.79 27.13
CA ASP A 267 -7.32 1.42 27.32
C ASP A 267 -6.60 1.69 26.01
N PHE A 268 -6.94 1.00 24.91
CA PHE A 268 -6.22 1.20 23.66
C PHE A 268 -7.14 1.37 22.43
N ALA A 269 -8.34 0.77 22.43
CA ALA A 269 -9.18 0.81 21.23
C ALA A 269 -9.56 2.24 20.80
N PRO A 270 -9.81 3.18 21.73
CA PRO A 270 -10.06 4.56 21.28
C PRO A 270 -8.90 5.22 20.53
N ARG A 271 -7.70 4.66 20.65
CA ARG A 271 -6.51 5.18 19.97
C ARG A 271 -6.20 4.47 18.66
N LEU A 272 -7.00 3.47 18.28
CA LEU A 272 -6.82 2.82 16.97
C LEU A 272 -7.38 3.74 15.88
N SER A 273 -6.70 3.76 14.75
CA SER A 273 -7.18 4.50 13.59
C SER A 273 -7.09 3.63 12.36
N PHE A 274 -7.71 4.08 11.27
CA PHE A 274 -7.76 3.33 10.03
C PHE A 274 -7.25 4.20 8.89
N PHE A 275 -6.90 3.55 7.78
CA PHE A 275 -6.35 4.22 6.62
C PHE A 275 -6.88 3.50 5.37
N PHE A 276 -7.78 4.15 4.64
CA PHE A 276 -8.35 3.58 3.42
C PHE A 276 -7.89 4.34 2.19
N GLY A 277 -7.72 3.61 1.09
CA GLY A 277 -7.52 4.21 -0.21
C GLY A 277 -8.85 4.55 -0.86
N ILE A 278 -8.84 5.49 -1.79
CA ILE A 278 -10.06 5.89 -2.49
C ILE A 278 -9.77 5.83 -4.00
N GLY A 279 -10.43 4.91 -4.68
CA GLY A 279 -10.28 4.73 -6.12
C GLY A 279 -11.38 5.43 -6.91
N MET A 280 -11.51 5.04 -8.17
CA MET A 280 -12.38 5.74 -9.12
C MET A 280 -13.85 5.33 -9.10
N ASN A 281 -14.20 4.23 -8.38
CA ASN A 281 -15.60 3.83 -8.32
C ASN A 281 -16.30 4.65 -7.24
N PHE A 282 -16.78 5.81 -7.65
CA PHE A 282 -17.17 6.91 -6.78
C PHE A 282 -18.14 6.51 -5.67
N PHE A 283 -19.29 5.95 -6.05
CA PHE A 283 -20.32 5.60 -5.06
C PHE A 283 -19.93 4.39 -4.24
N MET A 284 -19.19 3.45 -4.85
CA MET A 284 -18.70 2.27 -4.13
C MET A 284 -17.76 2.70 -2.99
N GLU A 285 -16.91 3.69 -3.23
CA GLU A 285 -15.98 4.18 -2.21
C GLU A 285 -16.73 4.89 -1.07
N ILE A 286 -17.77 5.66 -1.39
CA ILE A 286 -18.59 6.29 -0.36
C ILE A 286 -19.26 5.21 0.49
N ALA A 287 -19.83 4.20 -0.15
CA ALA A 287 -20.48 3.08 0.54
C ALA A 287 -19.48 2.31 1.41
N LYS A 288 -18.25 2.17 0.93
CA LYS A 288 -17.19 1.47 1.69
C LYS A 288 -16.96 2.14 3.05
N LEU A 289 -16.82 3.45 3.08
CA LEU A 289 -16.56 4.15 4.34
C LEU A 289 -17.76 4.08 5.28
N ARG A 290 -18.97 4.19 4.74
CA ARG A 290 -20.17 4.08 5.55
C ARG A 290 -20.30 2.67 6.14
N ALA A 291 -20.09 1.64 5.31
CA ALA A 291 -20.12 0.25 5.77
C ALA A 291 -19.03 -0.04 6.80
N ALA A 292 -17.85 0.56 6.61
CA ALA A 292 -16.71 0.34 7.51
C ALA A 292 -17.08 0.71 8.95
N ARG A 293 -17.71 1.87 9.12
CA ARG A 293 -18.04 2.34 10.47
C ARG A 293 -19.07 1.43 11.15
N LEU A 294 -20.10 1.05 10.42
CA LEU A 294 -21.13 0.16 10.98
C LEU A 294 -20.54 -1.20 11.35
N LEU A 295 -19.77 -1.79 10.43
CA LEU A 295 -19.24 -3.14 10.67
C LEU A 295 -18.25 -3.15 11.84
N TRP A 296 -17.37 -2.16 11.91
CA TRP A 296 -16.41 -2.09 13.02
C TRP A 296 -17.13 -1.97 14.36
N SER A 297 -18.11 -1.07 14.43
CA SER A 297 -18.89 -0.87 15.66
C SER A 297 -19.56 -2.18 16.08
N GLU A 298 -20.22 -2.87 15.14
CA GLU A 298 -20.91 -4.12 15.46
C GLU A 298 -19.95 -5.22 15.88
N MET A 299 -18.81 -5.37 15.20
CA MET A 299 -17.84 -6.42 15.50
C MET A 299 -17.24 -6.25 16.89
N ILE A 300 -16.84 -5.01 17.21
CA ILE A 300 -16.23 -4.75 18.51
C ILE A 300 -17.26 -4.88 19.64
N GLN A 301 -18.47 -4.39 19.42
CA GLN A 301 -19.54 -4.54 20.42
C GLN A 301 -19.84 -6.01 20.69
N LYS A 302 -19.96 -6.79 19.64
CA LYS A 302 -20.35 -8.21 19.77
C LYS A 302 -19.28 -9.03 20.51
N GLU A 303 -18.02 -8.82 20.17
CA GLU A 303 -16.93 -9.65 20.71
C GLU A 303 -16.43 -9.15 22.07
N PHE A 304 -16.39 -7.84 22.29
CA PHE A 304 -15.67 -7.27 23.43
C PHE A 304 -16.52 -6.45 24.39
N SER A 305 -17.69 -6.00 23.96
CA SER A 305 -18.63 -5.21 24.78
C SER A 305 -17.92 -4.10 25.57
N PRO A 306 -17.25 -3.16 24.88
CA PRO A 306 -16.54 -2.09 25.58
C PRO A 306 -17.51 -1.16 26.30
N LYS A 307 -16.99 -0.46 27.32
CA LYS A 307 -17.79 0.52 28.07
C LYS A 307 -17.69 1.92 27.47
N ASN A 308 -16.57 2.25 26.83
CA ASN A 308 -16.35 3.56 26.23
C ASN A 308 -16.85 3.54 24.79
N PRO A 309 -17.85 4.37 24.44
CA PRO A 309 -18.33 4.40 23.05
C PRO A 309 -17.23 4.71 22.02
N LYS A 310 -16.18 5.41 22.43
CA LYS A 310 -15.06 5.70 21.52
C LYS A 310 -14.35 4.46 21.06
N SER A 311 -14.43 3.35 21.82
CA SER A 311 -13.86 2.07 21.41
C SER A 311 -14.60 1.47 20.22
N LEU A 312 -15.83 1.90 19.96
CA LEU A 312 -16.66 1.42 18.85
C LEU A 312 -16.52 2.27 17.57
N MET A 313 -15.85 3.41 17.66
CA MET A 313 -15.76 4.34 16.55
C MET A 313 -14.63 3.97 15.61
N LEU A 314 -14.92 3.95 14.31
CA LEU A 314 -13.89 3.85 13.29
C LEU A 314 -13.61 5.25 12.77
N ARG A 315 -12.39 5.74 13.01
CA ARG A 315 -11.91 7.02 12.47
C ARG A 315 -10.85 6.68 11.44
N THR A 316 -10.88 7.39 10.33
CA THR A 316 -10.01 7.05 9.22
C THR A 316 -9.31 8.25 8.61
N HIS A 317 -8.07 8.03 8.23
CA HIS A 317 -7.36 8.80 7.23
C HIS A 317 -7.65 8.17 5.87
N CYS A 318 -7.78 8.98 4.83
CA CYS A 318 -7.92 8.46 3.47
C CYS A 318 -6.87 9.09 2.57
N GLN A 319 -6.47 8.33 1.57
CA GLN A 319 -5.57 8.82 0.52
C GLN A 319 -6.17 8.46 -0.83
N THR A 320 -6.17 9.42 -1.74
CA THR A 320 -6.59 9.16 -3.12
C THR A 320 -5.63 8.14 -3.75
N SER A 321 -6.18 7.23 -4.54
CA SER A 321 -5.44 6.09 -5.08
C SER A 321 -4.32 6.52 -6.02
N GLY A 322 -3.09 6.06 -5.74
CA GLY A 322 -1.97 6.25 -6.65
C GLY A 322 -2.11 5.41 -7.91
N VAL A 323 -2.65 4.19 -7.77
CA VAL A 323 -2.80 3.28 -8.91
C VAL A 323 -3.82 3.81 -9.93
N SER A 324 -4.70 4.71 -9.53
CA SER A 324 -5.65 5.36 -10.45
C SER A 324 -4.98 6.41 -11.32
N LEU A 325 -3.79 6.86 -10.96
CA LEU A 325 -3.11 7.93 -11.69
C LEU A 325 -2.15 7.33 -12.71
N THR A 326 -2.05 8.00 -13.86
CA THR A 326 -1.35 7.46 -15.01
C THR A 326 -0.19 8.36 -15.40
N SER A 327 0.80 7.79 -16.10
CA SER A 327 1.89 8.57 -16.65
C SER A 327 1.46 9.31 -17.93
N GLN A 328 0.44 8.78 -18.57
CA GLN A 328 -0.14 9.41 -19.75
C GLN A 328 -1.07 10.53 -19.34
N UNK A 329 -0.97 11.85 -19.88
CA UNK A 329 -1.63 12.84 -19.64
C UNK A 329 -1.75 13.18 -18.33
N PRO A 330 -0.62 13.42 -17.77
CA PRO A 330 -0.65 13.54 -16.32
C PRO A 330 -1.57 14.61 -15.77
N TYR A 331 -1.90 15.66 -16.52
CA TYR A 331 -2.84 16.67 -16.03
C TYR A 331 -4.26 16.12 -15.82
N ASN A 332 -4.60 15.04 -16.47
CA ASN A 332 -5.84 14.31 -16.15
C ASN A 332 -5.86 13.80 -14.69
N UNK A 333 -4.86 13.53 -14.09
CA UNK A 333 -4.73 13.12 -12.84
C UNK A 333 -5.22 14.07 -11.87
N ILE A 334 -5.19 15.43 -12.19
CA ILE A 334 -5.84 16.44 -11.35
C ILE A 334 -7.34 16.15 -11.24
N VAL A 335 -7.98 15.86 -12.35
CA VAL A 335 -9.40 15.53 -12.38
C VAL A 335 -9.68 14.25 -11.57
N ARG A 336 -8.87 13.22 -11.80
CA ARG A 336 -9.08 11.95 -11.09
C ARG A 336 -8.91 12.12 -9.58
N THR A 337 -7.88 12.83 -9.15
CA THR A 337 -7.65 13.09 -7.73
C THR A 337 -8.82 13.86 -7.11
N THR A 338 -9.40 14.80 -7.85
CA THR A 338 -10.57 15.54 -7.38
C THR A 338 -11.76 14.60 -7.15
N ILE A 339 -12.01 13.72 -8.08
CA ILE A 339 -13.08 12.72 -7.93
C ILE A 339 -12.83 11.79 -6.73
N UNK A 340 -11.66 11.35 -6.56
CA UNK A 340 -11.29 10.53 -5.54
C UNK A 340 -11.44 11.16 -4.26
N ALA A 341 -11.04 12.52 -4.16
CA ALA A 341 -11.17 13.32 -2.94
C ALA A 341 -12.64 13.58 -2.58
N MET A 342 -13.47 13.89 -3.57
CA MET A 342 -14.90 14.08 -3.32
C MET A 342 -15.53 12.83 -2.68
N ALA A 343 -15.16 11.65 -3.17
CA ALA A 343 -15.70 10.41 -2.60
C ALA A 343 -15.27 10.24 -1.15
N ALA A 344 -14.01 10.56 -0.83
CA ALA A 344 -13.52 10.47 0.55
C ALA A 344 -14.30 11.42 1.48
N VAL A 345 -14.54 12.64 1.01
CA VAL A 345 -15.26 13.66 1.78
C VAL A 345 -16.71 13.25 1.98
N LEU A 346 -17.38 12.83 0.91
CA LEU A 346 -18.78 12.38 1.00
C LEU A 346 -18.90 11.09 1.82
N GLY A 347 -17.82 10.32 1.90
CA GLY A 347 -17.77 9.13 2.75
C GLY A 347 -17.46 9.42 4.21
N GLY A 348 -17.01 10.63 4.54
CA GLY A 348 -16.84 11.04 5.93
C GLY A 348 -15.47 10.79 6.53
N THR A 349 -14.40 10.97 5.78
CA THR A 349 -13.03 10.80 6.28
C THR A 349 -12.67 11.88 7.31
N GLN A 350 -11.77 11.55 8.25
CA GLN A 350 -11.29 12.51 9.25
C GLN A 350 -10.07 13.29 8.78
N SER A 351 -9.26 12.69 7.93
CA SER A 351 -8.15 13.40 7.31
C SER A 351 -7.97 12.86 5.90
N LEU A 352 -7.27 13.63 5.05
CA LEU A 352 -7.16 13.28 3.64
C LEU A 352 -5.81 13.73 3.09
N HIS A 353 -5.18 12.83 2.34
CA HIS A 353 -4.04 13.16 1.48
C HIS A 353 -4.47 13.01 0.03
N THR A 354 -4.20 14.02 -0.78
CA THR A 354 -4.44 13.97 -2.22
C THR A 354 -3.10 13.85 -2.95
N ASN A 355 -3.01 12.86 -3.83
CA ASN A 355 -1.79 12.65 -4.62
C ASN A 355 -1.63 13.75 -5.66
N SER A 356 -0.38 14.09 -5.96
CA SER A 356 -0.07 15.06 -7.00
C SER A 356 -0.25 14.43 -8.39
N PHE A 357 -0.43 15.28 -9.41
CA PHE A 357 -0.69 14.78 -10.76
C PHE A 357 0.51 14.01 -11.35
N ASP A 358 1.70 14.24 -10.81
CA ASP A 358 2.92 13.55 -11.26
C ASP A 358 3.25 12.30 -10.44
N GLU A 359 2.29 11.79 -9.67
CA GLU A 359 2.49 10.63 -8.80
C GLU A 359 3.05 9.42 -9.56
N ALA A 360 2.58 9.18 -10.78
CA ALA A 360 3.04 8.04 -11.58
C ALA A 360 4.38 8.29 -12.25
N LEU A 361 4.95 9.49 -12.12
CA LEU A 361 6.18 9.87 -12.78
C LEU A 361 7.36 10.04 -11.82
N ALA A 362 7.11 10.69 -10.66
CA ALA A 362 8.19 11.06 -9.75
C ALA A 362 7.58 11.61 -8.44
N LEU A 363 8.44 12.07 -7.54
CA LEU A 363 7.99 12.79 -6.35
C LEU A 363 7.41 14.16 -6.76
N PRO A 364 6.51 14.72 -5.96
CA PRO A 364 5.89 15.99 -6.32
C PRO A 364 6.89 17.14 -6.42
N THR A 365 6.70 17.97 -7.43
CA THR A 365 7.35 19.28 -7.49
C THR A 365 6.58 20.23 -6.54
N PRO A 366 7.16 21.40 -6.21
CA PRO A 366 6.38 22.39 -5.46
C PRO A 366 5.08 22.79 -6.16
N PHE A 367 5.08 22.87 -7.48
CA PHE A 367 3.88 23.19 -8.25
C PHE A 367 2.82 22.07 -8.14
N SER A 368 3.21 20.83 -8.38
CA SER A 368 2.26 19.72 -8.34
C SER A 368 1.74 19.49 -6.93
N ALA A 369 2.57 19.68 -5.92
CA ALA A 369 2.14 19.58 -4.51
C ALA A 369 1.11 20.65 -4.19
N GLN A 370 1.26 21.84 -4.70
CA GLN A 370 0.29 22.91 -4.52
C GLN A 370 -1.06 22.57 -5.15
N UNK A 371 -1.06 22.05 -6.17
CA UNK A 371 -2.19 21.62 -6.85
C UNK A 371 -2.91 20.59 -6.11
N ALA A 372 -2.18 19.68 -5.56
CA ALA A 372 -2.83 18.64 -4.77
C ALA A 372 -3.45 19.19 -3.49
N ARG A 373 -2.74 20.05 -2.80
CA ARG A 373 -3.27 20.68 -1.60
C ARG A 373 -4.49 21.55 -1.91
N ASN A 374 -4.42 22.32 -2.98
CA ASN A 374 -5.52 23.21 -3.35
C ASN A 374 -6.76 22.42 -3.76
N THR A 375 -6.63 21.22 -4.26
CA THR A 375 -7.78 20.35 -4.54
C THR A 375 -8.64 20.21 -3.28
N GLN A 376 -8.01 19.91 -2.15
CA GLN A 376 -8.74 19.78 -0.89
C GLN A 376 -9.31 21.11 -0.42
N LEU A 377 -8.54 22.20 -0.55
CA LEU A 377 -8.99 23.51 -0.11
C LEU A 377 -10.20 23.99 -0.91
N ILE A 378 -10.21 23.76 -2.23
CA ILE A 378 -11.34 24.12 -3.07
C ILE A 378 -12.59 23.34 -2.64
N LEU A 379 -12.46 22.04 -2.42
CA LEU A 379 -13.59 21.24 -1.96
C LEU A 379 -14.11 21.72 -0.61
N ARG A 380 -13.20 22.08 0.29
CA ARG A 380 -13.58 22.52 1.63
C ARG A 380 -14.23 23.91 1.63
N GLU A 381 -13.69 24.86 0.86
CA GLU A 381 -14.08 26.25 0.95
C GLU A 381 -15.13 26.67 -0.06
N GLU A 382 -15.15 26.06 -1.26
CA GLU A 382 -15.98 26.59 -2.37
C GLU A 382 -17.15 25.72 -2.75
N SER A 383 -17.16 24.43 -2.39
CA SER A 383 -18.10 23.47 -2.98
C SER A 383 -19.38 23.27 -2.18
N GLY A 384 -19.40 23.67 -0.90
CA GLY A 384 -20.54 23.40 -0.03
C GLY A 384 -20.58 21.98 0.53
N LEU A 385 -19.57 21.15 0.25
CA LEU A 385 -19.57 19.75 0.71
C LEU A 385 -19.55 19.62 2.23
N THR A 386 -19.13 20.66 2.96
CA THR A 386 -19.06 20.60 4.42
C THR A 386 -20.37 20.99 5.11
N LYS A 387 -21.38 21.42 4.37
CA LYS A 387 -22.55 22.09 4.96
C LYS A 387 -23.58 21.14 5.55
N VAL A 388 -23.62 19.86 5.07
CA VAL A 388 -24.59 18.89 5.55
C VAL A 388 -23.86 17.57 5.83
N VAL A 389 -24.14 16.97 6.98
CA VAL A 389 -23.53 15.69 7.36
C VAL A 389 -24.12 14.57 6.51
N ASP A 390 -23.26 13.76 5.90
CA ASP A 390 -23.66 12.59 5.11
C ASP A 390 -24.77 12.98 4.11
N PRO A 391 -24.48 13.92 3.21
CA PRO A 391 -25.56 14.55 2.43
C PRO A 391 -26.24 13.62 1.44
N LEU A 392 -25.61 12.50 1.05
CA LEU A 392 -26.22 11.54 0.13
C LEU A 392 -27.05 10.49 0.85
N ALA A 393 -27.15 10.55 2.18
CA ALA A 393 -27.99 9.63 2.95
C ALA A 393 -29.41 9.70 2.45
N GLY A 394 -30.06 8.55 2.32
CA GLY A 394 -31.41 8.45 1.78
C GLY A 394 -31.45 8.22 0.28
N SER A 395 -30.33 8.38 -0.42
CA SER A 395 -30.27 8.03 -1.83
C SER A 395 -30.62 6.57 -2.02
N TYR A 396 -31.58 6.28 -2.89
CA TYR A 396 -31.96 4.89 -3.14
C TYR A 396 -30.75 4.04 -3.54
N TYR A 397 -29.94 4.56 -4.46
CA TYR A 397 -28.77 3.82 -4.93
C TYR A 397 -27.73 3.69 -3.83
N LEU A 398 -27.33 4.80 -3.21
CA LEU A 398 -26.23 4.72 -2.22
C LEU A 398 -26.63 3.84 -1.03
N GLU A 399 -27.85 3.92 -0.55
CA GLU A 399 -28.26 3.09 0.59
C GLU A 399 -28.28 1.61 0.20
N SER A 400 -28.83 1.30 -0.98
CA SER A 400 -28.83 -0.08 -1.47
C SER A 400 -27.40 -0.60 -1.62
N LEU A 401 -26.51 0.22 -2.18
CA LEU A 401 -25.10 -0.14 -2.35
C LEU A 401 -24.40 -0.32 -1.00
N THR A 402 -24.70 0.54 -0.04
CA THR A 402 -24.16 0.41 1.33
C THR A 402 -24.59 -0.93 1.93
N GLY A 403 -25.86 -1.30 1.77
CA GLY A 403 -26.34 -2.59 2.25
C GLY A 403 -25.63 -3.77 1.60
N SER A 404 -25.44 -3.71 0.28
CA SER A 404 -24.71 -4.76 -0.45
C SER A 404 -23.26 -4.82 0.01
N MET A 405 -22.63 -3.67 0.24
CA MET A 405 -21.26 -3.61 0.73
C MET A 405 -21.14 -4.26 2.11
N ILE A 406 -22.09 -3.98 3.00
CA ILE A 406 -22.12 -4.59 4.32
C ILE A 406 -22.21 -6.12 4.18
N ASP A 407 -23.14 -6.61 3.37
CA ASP A 407 -23.38 -8.05 3.23
C ASP A 407 -22.17 -8.77 2.64
N GLU A 408 -21.63 -8.24 1.55
CA GLU A 408 -20.49 -8.89 0.87
C GLU A 408 -19.24 -8.85 1.75
N THR A 409 -19.03 -7.76 2.48
CA THR A 409 -17.89 -7.64 3.38
C THR A 409 -18.00 -8.65 4.52
N ARG A 410 -19.20 -8.83 5.10
CA ARG A 410 -19.39 -9.83 6.14
C ARG A 410 -19.00 -11.23 5.68
N LYS A 411 -19.35 -11.59 4.44
CA LYS A 411 -19.00 -12.91 3.89
C LYS A 411 -17.49 -13.10 3.86
N LEU A 412 -16.75 -12.07 3.43
CA LEU A 412 -15.28 -12.16 3.38
C LEU A 412 -14.67 -12.21 4.78
N ILE A 413 -15.22 -11.45 5.72
CA ILE A 413 -14.74 -11.50 7.11
C ILE A 413 -14.99 -12.91 7.69
N GLU A 414 -16.15 -13.49 7.43
CA GLU A 414 -16.48 -14.84 7.90
C GLU A 414 -15.52 -15.87 7.32
N GLU A 415 -15.13 -15.71 6.04
CA GLU A 415 -14.13 -16.61 5.43
C GLU A 415 -12.82 -16.57 6.21
N VAL A 416 -12.36 -15.37 6.57
CA VAL A 416 -11.13 -15.20 7.34
C VAL A 416 -11.29 -15.82 8.74
N GLU A 417 -12.42 -15.56 9.40
CA GLU A 417 -12.67 -16.07 10.75
C GLU A 417 -12.78 -17.59 10.76
N ASP A 418 -13.35 -18.18 9.72
CA ASP A 418 -13.46 -19.64 9.62
C ASP A 418 -12.08 -20.30 9.49
N LEU A 419 -11.09 -19.57 8.99
CA LEU A 419 -9.71 -20.06 8.93
C LEU A 419 -8.98 -19.90 10.25
N GLY A 420 -9.59 -19.27 11.23
CA GLY A 420 -9.01 -19.06 12.55
C GLY A 420 -8.53 -17.66 12.81
N GLY A 421 -8.93 -16.71 11.99
CA GLY A 421 -8.52 -15.31 12.09
C GLY A 421 -7.49 -14.95 11.06
N MET A 422 -7.15 -13.65 11.00
CA MET A 422 -6.31 -13.16 9.89
C MET A 422 -4.88 -13.71 9.93
N THR A 423 -4.29 -13.89 11.12
CA THR A 423 -2.93 -14.44 11.17
C THR A 423 -2.88 -15.82 10.51
N LYS A 424 -3.86 -16.66 10.83
CA LYS A 424 -3.92 -18.01 10.23
C LYS A 424 -4.29 -17.94 8.75
N ALA A 425 -5.17 -17.00 8.36
CA ALA A 425 -5.54 -16.82 6.96
C ALA A 425 -4.32 -16.42 6.12
N ILE A 426 -3.47 -15.56 6.67
CA ILE A 426 -2.22 -15.14 6.01
C ILE A 426 -1.28 -16.32 5.85
N GLN A 427 -1.15 -17.15 6.89
CA GLN A 427 -0.30 -18.36 6.83
C GLN A 427 -0.80 -19.33 5.76
N ALA A 428 -2.12 -19.38 5.57
CA ALA A 428 -2.72 -20.22 4.51
C ALA A 428 -2.64 -19.57 3.12
N GLY A 429 -2.29 -18.29 3.04
CA GLY A 429 -2.13 -17.58 1.77
C GLY A 429 -3.42 -17.09 1.11
N VAL A 430 -4.55 -17.17 1.80
CA VAL A 430 -5.85 -16.93 1.17
C VAL A 430 -6.09 -15.47 0.80
N PRO A 431 -5.92 -14.48 1.70
CA PRO A 431 -6.19 -13.10 1.28
C PRO A 431 -5.27 -12.63 0.15
N LYS A 432 -4.00 -13.01 0.21
CA LYS A 432 -3.04 -12.63 -0.82
C LYS A 432 -3.46 -13.16 -2.19
N LEU A 433 -3.86 -14.42 -2.27
CA LEU A 433 -4.32 -15.01 -3.53
C LEU A 433 -5.58 -14.32 -4.05
N ARG A 434 -6.53 -14.00 -3.17
CA ARG A 434 -7.75 -13.29 -3.57
C ARG A 434 -7.45 -11.94 -4.20
N ILE A 435 -6.51 -11.19 -3.60
CA ILE A 435 -6.15 -9.88 -4.11
C ILE A 435 -5.42 -10.01 -5.45
N GLU A 436 -4.51 -10.98 -5.57
CA GLU A 436 -3.79 -11.21 -6.82
C GLU A 436 -4.73 -11.60 -7.94
N GLU A 437 -5.73 -12.43 -7.64
CA GLU A 437 -6.76 -12.82 -8.61
C GLU A 437 -7.55 -11.59 -9.09
N SER A 438 -7.96 -10.74 -8.16
CA SER A 438 -8.70 -9.51 -8.51
C SER A 438 -7.86 -8.57 -9.37
N ALA A 439 -6.57 -8.46 -9.06
CA ALA A 439 -5.65 -7.62 -9.85
C ALA A 439 -5.54 -8.13 -11.28
N ALA A 440 -5.46 -9.46 -11.44
CA ALA A 440 -5.36 -10.06 -12.77
C ALA A 440 -6.64 -9.85 -13.58
N ILE A 441 -7.81 -10.00 -12.95
CA ILE A 441 -9.09 -9.76 -13.60
C ILE A 441 -9.19 -8.30 -14.07
N ARG A 442 -8.84 -7.36 -13.19
CA ARG A 442 -8.88 -5.94 -13.53
C ARG A 442 -7.96 -5.63 -14.71
N GLN A 443 -6.75 -6.19 -14.69
CA GLN A 443 -5.81 -5.94 -15.78
C GLN A 443 -6.35 -6.47 -17.12
N ALA A 444 -6.96 -7.66 -17.09
CA ALA A 444 -7.54 -8.25 -18.31
C ALA A 444 -8.66 -7.35 -18.86
N ARG A 445 -9.51 -6.81 -17.99
CA ARG A 445 -10.59 -5.91 -18.42
C ARG A 445 -10.05 -4.63 -19.04
N VAL A 446 -8.96 -4.10 -18.49
CA VAL A 446 -8.28 -2.91 -19.04
C VAL A 446 -7.68 -3.24 -20.40
N ASP A 447 -7.01 -4.38 -20.51
CA ASP A 447 -6.35 -4.78 -21.76
C ASP A 447 -7.37 -5.04 -22.88
N LYS A 448 -8.55 -5.56 -22.55
CA LYS A 448 -9.62 -5.77 -23.52
C LYS A 448 -10.43 -4.51 -23.81
N LYS A 449 -10.16 -3.43 -23.10
CA LYS A 449 -10.89 -2.16 -23.20
C LYS A 449 -12.34 -2.24 -22.70
N GLU A 450 -12.65 -3.24 -21.89
CA GLU A 450 -13.92 -3.28 -21.16
C GLU A 450 -13.94 -2.18 -20.10
N ASP A 451 -12.81 -1.98 -19.43
CA ASP A 451 -12.62 -0.85 -18.54
C ASP A 451 -11.76 0.16 -19.26
N VAL A 452 -12.28 1.36 -19.44
CA VAL A 452 -11.59 2.42 -20.19
C VAL A 452 -10.84 3.32 -19.20
N ILE A 453 -9.57 3.57 -19.51
CA ILE A 453 -8.76 4.56 -18.82
C ILE A 453 -8.38 5.61 -19.86
N VAL A 454 -8.96 6.79 -19.72
CA VAL A 454 -8.80 7.87 -20.69
C VAL A 454 -7.32 8.24 -20.84
N GLY A 455 -6.85 8.25 -22.07
CA GLY A 455 -5.45 8.57 -22.37
C GLY A 455 -4.52 7.36 -22.32
N VAL A 456 -5.00 6.23 -21.80
CA VAL A 456 -4.19 5.01 -21.69
C VAL A 456 -4.62 3.98 -22.73
N ASN A 457 -5.86 3.51 -22.65
CA ASN A 457 -6.34 2.49 -23.60
C ASN A 457 -7.44 3.01 -24.51
N ALA A 458 -7.82 4.29 -24.38
CA ALA A 458 -8.78 4.96 -25.25
C ALA A 458 -8.52 6.46 -25.18
N TYR A 459 -8.95 7.19 -26.21
CA TYR A 459 -8.81 8.65 -26.27
C TYR A 459 -7.35 9.09 -26.07
N GLN A 460 -6.44 8.40 -26.69
CA GLN A 460 -5.01 8.65 -26.54
C GLN A 460 -4.59 9.92 -27.26
N ASN A 461 -3.67 10.67 -26.65
CA ASN A 461 -3.09 11.86 -27.25
C ASN A 461 -1.69 11.51 -27.73
N LYS A 462 -1.45 11.65 -29.02
CA LYS A 462 -0.15 11.34 -29.63
C LYS A 462 0.88 12.45 -29.39
N ASP A 463 0.40 13.66 -29.02
CA ASP A 463 1.29 14.81 -28.81
C ASP A 463 1.55 15.01 -27.31
N UNK A 464 2.29 14.30 -26.79
CA UNK A 464 2.57 14.35 -25.43
C UNK A 464 3.38 15.52 -25.13
N LYS A 465 2.86 16.14 -24.20
CA LYS A 465 3.59 17.26 -23.60
C LYS A 465 4.41 16.74 -22.43
N GLU A 466 5.66 17.05 -22.44
CA GLU A 466 6.54 16.69 -21.33
C GLU A 466 6.19 17.55 -20.12
N VAL A 467 6.16 16.92 -18.95
CA VAL A 467 5.93 17.56 -17.67
C VAL A 467 7.24 17.59 -16.90
N ASP A 468 7.57 18.74 -16.32
CA ASP A 468 8.73 18.85 -15.45
C ASP A 468 8.55 17.91 -14.26
N ILE A 469 9.52 17.03 -14.02
CA ILE A 469 9.50 16.12 -12.89
C ILE A 469 10.64 16.43 -11.95
N LEU A 470 10.43 16.14 -10.66
CA LEU A 470 11.45 16.34 -9.65
C LEU A 470 12.49 15.21 -9.74
N SER A 471 13.72 15.58 -10.00
CA SER A 471 14.86 14.65 -9.96
C SER A 471 15.51 14.77 -8.60
N ILE A 472 15.52 13.67 -7.84
CA ILE A 472 16.26 13.62 -6.57
C ILE A 472 17.50 12.78 -6.78
N ASP A 473 18.66 13.39 -6.51
CA ASP A 473 19.94 12.69 -6.60
C ASP A 473 20.15 11.90 -5.31
N ASN A 474 19.96 10.59 -5.38
CA ASN A 474 20.18 9.70 -4.26
C ASN A 474 21.58 9.08 -4.27
N GLU A 475 22.40 9.43 -5.26
CA GLU A 475 23.78 8.98 -5.28
C GLU A 475 24.52 9.58 -4.09
N GLY A 476 25.31 8.77 -3.43
CA GLY A 476 26.06 9.22 -2.28
C GLY A 476 25.37 9.10 -0.95
N VAL A 477 24.04 8.88 -0.92
CA VAL A 477 23.34 8.72 0.35
C VAL A 477 23.90 7.51 1.11
N ARG A 478 24.07 6.39 0.42
CA ARG A 478 24.61 5.18 1.04
C ARG A 478 26.03 5.40 1.59
N ASP A 479 26.87 6.05 0.78
CA ASP A 479 28.25 6.33 1.23
C ASP A 479 28.26 7.22 2.46
N GLN A 480 27.43 8.25 2.50
CA GLN A 480 27.31 9.12 3.68
C GLN A 480 26.84 8.32 4.90
N GLN A 481 25.87 7.44 4.73
CA GLN A 481 25.36 6.64 5.83
C GLN A 481 26.41 5.64 6.32
N ILE A 482 27.20 5.05 5.42
CA ILE A 482 28.27 4.14 5.81
C ILE A 482 29.29 4.88 6.68
N LYS A 483 29.65 6.11 6.30
CA LYS A 483 30.59 6.91 7.09
C LYS A 483 30.01 7.22 8.47
N LYS A 484 28.73 7.54 8.56
CA LYS A 484 28.07 7.77 9.85
C LYS A 484 28.09 6.51 10.71
N LEU A 485 27.82 5.36 10.11
CA LEU A 485 27.85 4.09 10.83
C LEU A 485 29.23 3.79 11.39
N GLU A 486 30.27 4.01 10.60
CA GLU A 486 31.63 3.84 11.07
C GLU A 486 31.93 4.70 12.31
N UNK A 487 31.44 5.77 12.25
CA UNK A 487 31.64 6.70 13.26
C UNK A 487 31.01 6.35 14.54
N ILE A 488 29.88 5.99 14.35
CA ILE A 488 29.08 5.61 15.52
C ILE A 488 29.68 4.39 16.21
N LYS A 489 30.01 3.39 15.43
CA LYS A 489 30.58 2.16 15.98
C LYS A 489 31.93 2.38 16.64
N LYS A 490 32.70 3.33 16.13
CA LYS A 490 34.00 3.67 16.71
C LYS A 490 33.85 4.42 18.03
N GLU A 491 32.85 5.31 18.11
CA GLU A 491 32.73 6.22 19.26
C GLU A 491 31.88 5.69 20.40
N ARG A 492 30.98 4.73 20.12
CA ARG A 492 30.07 4.23 21.14
C ARG A 492 30.78 3.36 22.18
N ASN A 493 30.11 3.18 23.32
CA ASN A 493 30.58 2.22 24.33
C ASN A 493 30.20 0.82 23.86
N GLU A 494 31.16 0.12 23.27
CA GLU A 494 30.87 -1.16 22.61
C GLU A 494 30.37 -2.20 23.61
N GLU A 495 30.94 -2.26 24.81
CA GLU A 495 30.51 -3.23 25.82
C GLU A 495 29.08 -2.97 26.25
N ALA A 496 28.73 -1.72 26.53
CA ALA A 496 27.37 -1.38 26.95
C ALA A 496 26.37 -1.67 25.81
N CYS A 497 26.76 -1.41 24.57
CA CYS A 497 25.92 -1.68 23.41
C CYS A 497 25.64 -3.18 23.24
N GLN A 498 26.71 -3.99 23.31
CA GLN A 498 26.55 -5.43 23.18
C GLN A 498 25.75 -6.03 24.33
N ASN A 499 25.95 -5.53 25.56
CA ASN A 499 25.15 -5.99 26.69
C ASN A 499 23.68 -5.69 26.52
N ALA A 500 23.36 -4.49 26.00
CA ALA A 500 21.96 -4.12 25.75
C ALA A 500 21.34 -5.01 24.69
N LEU A 501 22.09 -5.35 23.63
CA LEU A 501 21.60 -6.26 22.59
C LEU A 501 21.38 -7.67 23.12
N ILE A 502 22.26 -8.14 24.00
CA ILE A 502 22.11 -9.46 24.65
C ILE A 502 20.82 -9.49 25.49
N GLU A 503 20.54 -8.41 26.23
CA GLU A 503 19.33 -8.34 27.04
C GLU A 503 18.08 -8.32 26.15
N LEU A 504 18.13 -7.64 25.02
CA LEU A 504 17.02 -7.64 24.07
C LEU A 504 16.78 -9.05 23.53
N GLU A 505 17.85 -9.75 23.17
CA GLU A 505 17.73 -11.12 22.66
C GLU A 505 17.12 -12.06 23.71
N LYS A 506 17.52 -11.90 24.99
CA LYS A 506 16.92 -12.66 26.08
C LYS A 506 15.43 -12.39 26.20
N CYS A 507 15.04 -11.11 26.10
CA CYS A 507 13.63 -10.72 26.16
C CYS A 507 12.84 -11.37 25.02
N ALA A 508 13.44 -11.45 23.83
CA ALA A 508 12.77 -12.10 22.69
C ALA A 508 12.51 -13.59 22.97
N LYS A 509 13.40 -14.25 23.70
CA LYS A 509 13.22 -15.65 24.10
C LYS A 509 12.15 -15.80 25.20
N ASP A 510 11.97 -14.78 26.01
CA ASP A 510 10.99 -14.75 27.10
C ASP A 510 9.71 -14.08 26.63
N ASP A 511 8.89 -13.59 27.55
CA ASP A 511 7.65 -12.92 27.23
C ASP A 511 7.58 -11.47 27.75
N GLY A 512 8.75 -10.89 28.04
CA GLY A 512 8.82 -9.49 28.44
C GLY A 512 8.53 -8.54 27.28
N ASN A 513 8.46 -7.25 27.59
CA ASN A 513 8.17 -6.24 26.58
C ASN A 513 9.44 -5.84 25.85
N LEU A 514 9.44 -6.04 24.54
CA LEU A 514 10.62 -5.79 23.70
C LEU A 514 11.00 -4.32 23.63
N MET A 515 10.02 -3.41 23.76
CA MET A 515 10.30 -1.97 23.59
C MET A 515 11.27 -1.41 24.61
N ALA A 516 11.11 -1.77 25.89
CA ALA A 516 11.97 -1.23 26.93
C ALA A 516 13.44 -1.59 26.68
N PHE A 517 13.68 -2.83 26.28
CA PHE A 517 15.04 -3.29 26.00
C PHE A 517 15.60 -2.67 24.73
N ALA A 518 14.75 -2.46 23.73
CA ALA A 518 15.19 -1.82 22.49
C ALA A 518 15.55 -0.35 22.71
N ILE A 519 14.81 0.35 23.55
CA ILE A 519 15.13 1.73 23.89
C ILE A 519 16.53 1.81 24.51
N GLU A 520 16.84 0.92 25.44
CA GLU A 520 18.16 0.90 26.06
C GLU A 520 19.24 0.63 25.01
N ALA A 521 19.01 -0.33 24.11
CA ALA A 521 19.97 -0.61 23.04
C ALA A 521 20.17 0.61 22.13
N ALA A 522 19.09 1.31 21.79
CA ALA A 522 19.18 2.51 20.96
C ALA A 522 19.99 3.61 21.65
N LYS A 523 19.81 3.80 22.96
CA LYS A 523 20.57 4.78 23.74
C LYS A 523 22.06 4.46 23.70
N GLN A 524 22.42 3.19 23.68
CA GLN A 524 23.82 2.76 23.59
C GLN A 524 24.35 2.75 22.17
N ARG A 525 23.59 3.31 21.23
CA ARG A 525 23.95 3.48 19.81
C ARG A 525 23.98 2.16 19.04
N ALA A 526 23.18 1.19 19.44
CA ALA A 526 22.92 0.04 18.58
C ALA A 526 22.19 0.51 17.32
N THR A 527 22.49 -0.11 16.20
CA THR A 527 21.90 0.28 14.91
C THR A 527 20.59 -0.43 14.67
N VAL A 528 19.84 0.05 13.66
CA VAL A 528 18.59 -0.61 13.22
C VAL A 528 18.89 -2.09 12.94
N GLY A 529 19.96 -2.36 12.19
CA GLY A 529 20.33 -3.73 11.84
C GLY A 529 20.69 -4.57 13.05
N GLU A 530 21.42 -4.01 14.01
CA GLU A 530 21.81 -4.77 15.20
C GLU A 530 20.61 -5.12 16.08
N ILE A 531 19.70 -4.16 16.27
CA ILE A 531 18.49 -4.39 17.07
C ILE A 531 17.61 -5.42 16.37
N SER A 532 17.44 -5.27 15.05
CA SER A 532 16.64 -6.20 14.26
C SER A 532 17.22 -7.61 14.29
N LEU A 533 18.55 -7.73 14.20
CA LEU A 533 19.22 -9.02 14.20
C LEU A 533 19.11 -9.71 15.57
N ALA A 534 19.17 -8.96 16.67
CA ALA A 534 19.01 -9.56 18.00
C ALA A 534 17.66 -10.28 18.11
N MET A 535 16.62 -9.70 17.56
CA MET A 535 15.31 -10.34 17.53
C MET A 535 15.23 -11.46 16.48
N GLU A 536 15.87 -11.27 15.34
CA GLU A 536 15.91 -12.27 14.28
C GLU A 536 16.59 -13.58 14.74
N ASN A 537 17.62 -13.45 15.60
CA ASN A 537 18.31 -14.63 16.15
C ASN A 537 17.35 -15.57 16.88
N VAL A 538 16.25 -15.02 17.42
CA VAL A 538 15.24 -15.78 18.13
C VAL A 538 14.06 -16.12 17.22
N PHE A 539 13.55 -15.15 16.47
CA PHE A 539 12.31 -15.27 15.70
C PHE A 539 12.51 -15.86 14.31
N GLY A 540 13.71 -15.71 13.75
CA GLY A 540 13.97 -16.02 12.35
C GLY A 540 13.45 -14.90 11.44
N ARG A 541 13.78 -15.01 10.15
CA ARG A 541 13.31 -14.06 9.15
C ARG A 541 12.26 -14.75 8.28
N HIS A 542 11.16 -14.05 8.03
CA HIS A 542 10.06 -14.59 7.25
C HIS A 542 10.44 -14.72 5.79
N LYS A 543 10.06 -15.85 5.19
CA LYS A 543 10.17 -16.09 3.75
C LYS A 543 8.77 -16.40 3.23
N ALA A 544 8.32 -15.61 2.27
CA ALA A 544 6.99 -15.81 1.69
C ALA A 544 6.99 -17.02 0.76
N VAL A 545 5.89 -17.77 0.78
CA VAL A 545 5.68 -18.88 -0.13
C VAL A 545 4.98 -18.34 -1.38
N SER A 546 5.58 -18.54 -2.56
CA SER A 546 4.98 -18.16 -3.83
C SER A 546 3.94 -19.18 -4.24
N GLN A 547 2.75 -18.71 -4.61
CA GLN A 547 1.69 -19.54 -5.18
C GLN A 547 1.28 -18.95 -6.51
N SER A 548 0.96 -19.82 -7.49
CA SER A 548 0.55 -19.40 -8.84
C SER A 548 -0.95 -19.35 -8.94
N ILE A 549 -1.42 -18.42 -9.72
CA ILE A 549 -2.82 -18.33 -10.09
C ILE A 549 -2.96 -18.67 -11.57
N UNK A 550 -3.69 -19.46 -11.87
CA UNK A 550 -3.78 -19.89 -13.23
C UNK A 550 -5.17 -19.66 -13.77
N GLY A 551 -5.12 -19.37 -14.97
CA GLY A 551 -6.36 -19.36 -15.78
C GLY A 551 -7.21 -18.12 -15.65
N VAL A 552 -6.96 -17.24 -14.74
CA VAL A 552 -7.80 -16.07 -14.46
C VAL A 552 -7.76 -15.08 -15.63
N TYR A 553 -6.58 -14.77 -16.13
CA TYR A 553 -6.39 -13.82 -17.23
C TYR A 553 -7.00 -14.41 -18.52
N ARG A 554 -6.73 -15.68 -18.78
CA ARG A 554 -7.23 -16.38 -19.97
C ARG A 554 -8.75 -16.37 -20.02
N LYS A 555 -9.40 -16.59 -18.90
CA LYS A 555 -10.87 -16.63 -18.85
C LYS A 555 -11.49 -15.32 -19.31
N GLU A 556 -10.87 -14.19 -18.90
CA GLU A 556 -11.34 -12.87 -19.29
C GLU A 556 -11.14 -12.60 -20.78
N TYR A 557 -10.15 -13.26 -21.40
CA TYR A 557 -9.80 -13.05 -22.81
C TYR A 557 -10.42 -14.09 -23.75
N GLU A 558 -11.32 -14.91 -23.28
CA GLU A 558 -11.94 -15.93 -24.12
C GLU A 558 -12.49 -15.28 -25.41
N GLY A 559 -12.03 -15.78 -26.58
CA GLY A 559 -12.46 -15.30 -27.88
C GLY A 559 -11.74 -14.05 -28.41
N ASP A 560 -10.78 -13.51 -27.66
CA ASP A 560 -10.05 -12.31 -28.09
C ASP A 560 -8.99 -12.67 -29.14
N GLU A 561 -9.00 -11.95 -30.26
CA GLU A 561 -8.10 -12.23 -31.41
C GLU A 561 -6.63 -11.99 -31.07
N ASP A 562 -6.32 -10.90 -30.35
CA ASP A 562 -4.95 -10.57 -30.00
C ASP A 562 -4.36 -11.63 -29.08
N PHE A 563 -5.13 -12.10 -28.12
CA PHE A 563 -4.70 -13.16 -27.22
C PHE A 563 -4.43 -14.44 -27.99
N MET A 564 -5.32 -14.81 -28.91
CA MET A 564 -5.13 -16.01 -29.73
C MET A 564 -3.92 -15.90 -30.64
N ASN A 565 -3.63 -14.70 -31.14
CA ASN A 565 -2.45 -14.46 -31.97
C ASN A 565 -1.17 -14.73 -31.19
N VAL A 566 -1.12 -14.27 -29.94
CA VAL A 566 0.05 -14.54 -29.07
C VAL A 566 0.18 -16.04 -28.82
N GLU A 567 -0.93 -16.72 -28.53
CA GLU A 567 -0.91 -18.17 -28.31
C GLU A 567 -0.38 -18.90 -29.54
N ASP A 568 -0.79 -18.49 -30.74
CA ASP A 568 -0.36 -19.12 -31.97
C ASP A 568 1.16 -18.93 -32.19
N LYS A 569 1.68 -17.74 -31.90
CA LYS A 569 3.11 -17.49 -32.03
C LYS A 569 3.93 -18.30 -31.02
N ILE A 570 3.37 -18.49 -29.83
CA ILE A 570 4.03 -19.32 -28.82
C ILE A 570 4.09 -20.78 -29.27
N LYS A 571 3.01 -21.28 -29.87
CA LYS A 571 3.00 -22.64 -30.44
C LYS A 571 4.03 -22.77 -31.57
N ASP A 572 4.15 -21.76 -32.42
CA ASP A 572 5.16 -21.74 -33.47
C ASP A 572 6.57 -21.78 -32.89
N PHE A 573 6.79 -21.01 -31.82
CA PHE A 573 8.07 -21.01 -31.11
C PHE A 573 8.40 -22.40 -30.57
N GLU A 574 7.40 -23.04 -29.94
CA GLU A 574 7.57 -24.39 -29.38
C GLU A 574 7.91 -25.41 -30.48
N LYS A 575 7.25 -25.31 -31.64
CA LYS A 575 7.57 -26.20 -32.75
C LYS A 575 9.00 -26.02 -33.26
N ALA A 576 9.43 -24.74 -33.34
CA ALA A 576 10.74 -24.42 -33.89
C ALA A 576 11.87 -24.74 -32.92
N GLN A 577 11.67 -24.54 -31.61
CA GLN A 577 12.73 -24.60 -30.59
C GLN A 577 12.67 -25.92 -29.79
N GLY A 578 11.57 -26.63 -29.83
CA GLY A 578 11.41 -27.85 -29.04
C GLY A 578 11.01 -27.66 -27.62
N ARG A 579 10.78 -26.42 -27.21
CA ARG A 579 10.24 -26.09 -25.86
C ARG A 579 9.54 -24.74 -25.90
N ARG A 580 8.68 -24.52 -24.92
CA ARG A 580 7.95 -23.26 -24.83
C ARG A 580 8.91 -22.11 -24.44
N PRO A 581 8.57 -20.87 -24.81
CA PRO A 581 9.40 -19.76 -24.34
C PRO A 581 9.32 -19.67 -22.82
N ARG A 582 10.45 -19.41 -22.19
CA ARG A 582 10.53 -19.41 -20.73
C ARG A 582 11.02 -18.04 -20.25
N ILE A 583 10.29 -17.49 -19.28
CA ILE A 583 10.59 -16.18 -18.72
C ILE A 583 10.71 -16.29 -17.21
N LEU A 584 11.71 -15.59 -16.65
CA LEU A 584 11.85 -15.42 -15.21
C LEU A 584 11.38 -14.00 -14.88
N VAL A 585 10.34 -13.88 -14.06
CA VAL A 585 9.83 -12.57 -13.62
C VAL A 585 10.40 -12.29 -12.25
N VAL A 586 11.11 -11.16 -12.10
CA VAL A 586 11.82 -10.84 -10.85
C VAL A 586 11.56 -9.41 -10.42
N LYS A 587 11.70 -9.19 -9.11
CA LYS A 587 11.91 -7.87 -8.53
C LYS A 587 13.26 -7.90 -7.82
N LEU A 588 14.05 -6.86 -8.03
CA LEU A 588 15.39 -6.79 -7.46
C LEU A 588 15.39 -5.86 -6.24
N GLY A 589 16.18 -6.22 -5.22
CA GLY A 589 16.33 -5.39 -4.04
C GLY A 589 15.19 -5.54 -3.06
N GLN A 590 15.05 -4.57 -2.17
CA GLN A 590 14.13 -4.67 -1.02
C GLN A 590 12.75 -4.03 -1.25
N ASP A 591 12.43 -3.68 -2.50
CA ASP A 591 11.10 -3.20 -2.84
C ASP A 591 10.11 -4.35 -2.87
N GLY A 592 9.06 -4.27 -2.06
CA GLY A 592 8.07 -5.34 -1.94
C GLY A 592 6.79 -5.15 -2.76
N HIS A 593 6.71 -4.09 -3.58
CA HIS A 593 5.52 -3.84 -4.41
C HIS A 593 5.51 -4.81 -5.60
N ASP A 594 4.78 -5.91 -5.47
CA ASP A 594 4.86 -6.99 -6.46
C ASP A 594 3.61 -7.18 -7.32
N ARG A 595 2.65 -6.24 -7.29
CA ARG A 595 1.43 -6.37 -8.10
C ARG A 595 1.74 -6.56 -9.58
N GLY A 596 2.57 -5.67 -10.13
CA GLY A 596 2.88 -5.72 -11.56
C GLY A 596 3.53 -7.04 -11.95
N ALA A 597 4.49 -7.50 -11.14
CA ALA A 597 5.16 -8.76 -11.41
C ALA A 597 4.18 -9.94 -11.38
N LYS A 598 3.28 -9.97 -10.41
CA LYS A 598 2.31 -11.06 -10.28
C LYS A 598 1.31 -11.07 -11.44
N VAL A 599 0.82 -9.91 -11.85
CA VAL A 599 -0.12 -9.82 -12.97
C VAL A 599 0.54 -10.27 -14.26
N ILE A 600 1.77 -9.82 -14.51
CA ILE A 600 2.54 -10.24 -15.71
C ILE A 600 2.75 -11.75 -15.70
N ALA A 601 3.15 -12.29 -14.56
CA ALA A 601 3.42 -13.74 -14.45
C ALA A 601 2.16 -14.55 -14.77
N THR A 602 1.02 -14.15 -14.20
CA THR A 602 -0.25 -14.82 -14.46
C THR A 602 -0.64 -14.74 -15.94
N ALA A 603 -0.56 -13.54 -16.52
CA ALA A 603 -0.97 -13.33 -17.91
C ALA A 603 -0.07 -14.09 -18.88
N PHE A 604 1.25 -14.03 -18.70
CA PHE A 604 2.18 -14.72 -19.59
C PHE A 604 2.01 -16.24 -19.48
N ALA A 605 1.83 -16.76 -18.27
CA ALA A 605 1.58 -18.20 -18.10
C ALA A 605 0.28 -18.62 -18.81
N ASP A 606 -0.75 -17.82 -18.71
CA ASP A 606 -2.05 -18.11 -19.34
C ASP A 606 -1.96 -18.06 -20.88
N MET A 607 -1.02 -17.28 -21.42
CA MET A 607 -0.82 -17.21 -22.87
C MET A 607 0.07 -18.36 -23.40
N GLY A 608 0.76 -19.08 -22.52
CA GLY A 608 1.54 -20.24 -22.91
C GLY A 608 3.03 -20.22 -22.59
N PHE A 609 3.53 -19.14 -22.02
CA PHE A 609 4.92 -19.10 -21.55
C PHE A 609 5.10 -20.05 -20.38
N ASP A 610 6.28 -20.63 -20.28
CA ASP A 610 6.73 -21.22 -19.01
C ASP A 610 7.25 -20.07 -18.15
N VAL A 611 6.61 -19.84 -17.02
CA VAL A 611 6.95 -18.71 -16.16
C VAL A 611 7.54 -19.20 -14.85
N ASP A 612 8.73 -18.69 -14.55
CA ASP A 612 9.33 -18.81 -13.22
C ASP A 612 9.17 -17.46 -12.52
N ILE A 613 8.75 -17.47 -11.27
CA ILE A 613 8.63 -16.24 -10.46
C ILE A 613 9.76 -16.27 -9.46
N GLY A 614 10.63 -15.27 -9.52
CA GLY A 614 11.72 -15.17 -8.57
C GLY A 614 11.19 -14.80 -7.19
N PRO A 615 11.83 -15.27 -6.11
CA PRO A 615 11.42 -14.86 -4.78
C PRO A 615 11.66 -13.36 -4.58
N LEU A 616 10.88 -12.76 -3.69
CA LEU A 616 11.08 -11.35 -3.36
C LEU A 616 12.48 -11.14 -2.74
N PHE A 617 12.99 -9.94 -2.91
CA PHE A 617 14.19 -9.45 -2.24
C PHE A 617 15.47 -10.08 -2.75
N GLN A 618 15.47 -10.54 -3.99
CA GLN A 618 16.70 -11.05 -4.61
C GLN A 618 17.68 -9.92 -4.90
N THR A 619 18.97 -10.24 -4.74
CA THR A 619 20.01 -9.40 -5.30
C THR A 619 20.09 -9.66 -6.81
N PRO A 620 20.64 -8.71 -7.59
CA PRO A 620 20.81 -8.98 -9.03
C PRO A 620 21.62 -10.24 -9.32
N GLU A 621 22.63 -10.51 -8.49
CA GLU A 621 23.46 -11.70 -8.67
C GLU A 621 22.65 -12.99 -8.47
N GLU A 622 21.75 -13.00 -7.48
CA GLU A 622 20.87 -14.15 -7.24
C GLU A 622 19.92 -14.36 -8.42
N ALA A 623 19.35 -13.26 -8.94
CA ALA A 623 18.43 -13.36 -10.09
C ALA A 623 19.14 -13.86 -11.33
N ALA A 624 20.37 -13.40 -11.58
CA ALA A 624 21.16 -13.87 -12.72
C ALA A 624 21.43 -15.36 -12.60
N ARG A 625 21.78 -15.84 -11.41
CA ARG A 625 22.04 -17.27 -11.18
C ARG A 625 20.79 -18.10 -11.44
N ASP A 626 19.64 -17.64 -10.94
CA ASP A 626 18.37 -18.35 -11.17
C ASP A 626 18.02 -18.42 -12.65
N ALA A 627 18.25 -17.33 -13.39
CA ALA A 627 17.97 -17.29 -14.83
C ALA A 627 18.83 -18.30 -15.59
N VAL A 628 20.11 -18.38 -15.23
CA VAL A 628 21.03 -19.31 -15.88
C VAL A 628 20.67 -20.75 -15.53
N GLU A 629 20.41 -21.05 -14.27
CA GLU A 629 20.06 -22.39 -13.81
C GLU A 629 18.76 -22.88 -14.41
N ASN A 630 17.80 -22.00 -14.60
CA ASN A 630 16.50 -22.36 -15.19
C ASN A 630 16.51 -22.27 -16.72
N ASP A 631 17.60 -21.84 -17.30
CA ASP A 631 17.79 -21.75 -18.76
C ASP A 631 16.64 -20.97 -19.41
N VAL A 632 16.37 -19.78 -18.88
CA VAL A 632 15.28 -18.96 -19.41
C VAL A 632 15.71 -18.23 -20.68
N HIS A 633 14.76 -17.88 -21.52
CA HIS A 633 15.00 -17.02 -22.69
C HIS A 633 15.05 -15.56 -22.32
N ILE A 634 14.26 -15.16 -21.31
CA ILE A 634 14.04 -13.76 -20.97
C ILE A 634 13.97 -13.61 -19.45
N ILE A 635 14.50 -12.48 -18.95
CA ILE A 635 14.23 -12.03 -17.59
C ILE A 635 13.37 -10.77 -17.71
N GLY A 636 12.22 -10.80 -17.04
CA GLY A 636 11.37 -9.61 -16.91
C GLY A 636 11.55 -9.00 -15.53
N VAL A 637 12.08 -7.79 -15.47
CA VAL A 637 12.35 -7.08 -14.21
C VAL A 637 11.23 -6.08 -13.97
N SER A 638 10.56 -6.19 -12.82
CA SER A 638 9.53 -5.23 -12.40
C SER A 638 10.16 -4.24 -11.43
N SER A 639 9.99 -2.94 -11.68
CA SER A 639 10.59 -1.87 -10.87
C SER A 639 9.54 -0.84 -10.46
N GLN A 640 9.45 -0.56 -9.16
CA GLN A 640 8.47 0.39 -8.62
C GLN A 640 9.10 1.52 -7.82
N ALA A 641 10.30 1.33 -7.29
CA ALA A 641 10.88 2.26 -6.32
C ALA A 641 12.23 2.84 -6.77
N ALA A 642 12.41 2.97 -8.07
CA ALA A 642 13.56 3.67 -8.66
C ALA A 642 14.91 3.01 -8.41
N GLY A 643 14.95 1.72 -8.03
CA GLY A 643 16.21 1.00 -7.88
C GLY A 643 16.80 0.51 -9.19
N HIS A 644 16.08 0.63 -10.29
CA HIS A 644 16.49 0.06 -11.58
C HIS A 644 17.81 0.63 -12.08
N LYS A 645 18.11 1.90 -11.84
CA LYS A 645 19.35 2.53 -12.32
C LYS A 645 20.60 1.89 -11.70
N THR A 646 20.49 1.43 -10.46
CA THR A 646 21.60 0.78 -9.75
C THR A 646 21.62 -0.72 -10.00
N LEU A 647 20.46 -1.36 -9.94
CA LEU A 647 20.39 -2.83 -9.87
C LEU A 647 20.43 -3.51 -11.22
N ILE A 648 19.85 -2.90 -12.25
CA ILE A 648 19.84 -3.52 -13.58
C ILE A 648 21.23 -3.62 -14.20
N PRO A 649 22.09 -2.59 -14.12
CA PRO A 649 23.47 -2.77 -14.61
C PRO A 649 24.20 -3.90 -13.89
N ILE A 650 23.98 -4.11 -12.60
CA ILE A 650 24.58 -5.23 -11.87
C ILE A 650 24.07 -6.56 -12.43
N LEU A 651 22.76 -6.64 -12.70
CA LEU A 651 22.17 -7.84 -13.31
C LEU A 651 22.82 -8.15 -14.67
N MET A 652 22.94 -7.11 -15.52
CA MET A 652 23.55 -7.28 -16.85
C MET A 652 24.99 -7.78 -16.75
N ASN A 653 25.77 -7.20 -15.83
CA ASN A 653 27.15 -7.63 -15.60
C ASN A 653 27.22 -9.06 -15.08
N SER A 654 26.31 -9.44 -14.19
CA SER A 654 26.29 -10.81 -13.63
C SER A 654 25.98 -11.84 -14.71
N LEU A 655 25.06 -11.52 -15.61
CA LEU A 655 24.77 -12.40 -16.75
C LEU A 655 25.99 -12.55 -17.66
N ALA A 656 26.68 -11.44 -17.94
CA ALA A 656 27.89 -11.48 -18.78
C ALA A 656 28.98 -12.33 -18.12
N GLU A 657 29.18 -12.20 -16.82
CA GLU A 657 30.17 -12.97 -16.08
C GLU A 657 29.91 -14.46 -16.13
N GLN A 658 28.62 -14.85 -16.27
CA GLN A 658 28.23 -16.26 -16.34
C GLN A 658 28.16 -16.78 -17.79
N GLY A 659 28.54 -15.96 -18.76
CA GLY A 659 28.52 -16.32 -20.18
C GLY A 659 27.11 -16.42 -20.74
N SER A 660 26.16 -15.73 -20.15
CA SER A 660 24.74 -15.83 -20.53
C SER A 660 24.21 -14.51 -21.06
N GLU A 661 25.01 -13.80 -21.84
CA GLU A 661 24.59 -12.54 -22.46
C GLU A 661 23.46 -12.73 -23.47
N ASN A 662 23.21 -13.96 -23.90
CA ASN A 662 22.12 -14.30 -24.82
C ASN A 662 20.74 -14.23 -24.16
N ILE A 663 20.68 -14.24 -22.83
CA ILE A 663 19.39 -14.08 -22.13
C ILE A 663 18.97 -12.62 -22.26
N LEU A 664 17.80 -12.38 -22.81
CA LEU A 664 17.29 -11.02 -22.97
C LEU A 664 16.72 -10.50 -21.65
N VAL A 665 16.94 -9.22 -21.40
CA VAL A 665 16.38 -8.56 -20.21
C VAL A 665 15.40 -7.48 -20.66
N VAL A 666 14.17 -7.54 -20.15
CA VAL A 666 13.17 -6.50 -20.37
C VAL A 666 12.75 -5.94 -19.01
N CYS A 667 12.35 -4.69 -18.99
CA CYS A 667 11.97 -4.00 -17.75
C CYS A 667 10.56 -3.48 -17.87
N GLY A 668 9.85 -3.48 -16.75
CA GLY A 668 8.53 -2.90 -16.67
C GLY A 668 8.30 -2.21 -15.33
N GLY A 669 7.20 -1.48 -15.23
CA GLY A 669 6.83 -0.79 -14.00
C GLY A 669 6.98 0.72 -14.13
N ILE A 670 7.26 1.38 -13.00
CA ILE A 670 7.35 2.83 -12.96
C ILE A 670 8.79 3.23 -13.28
N ILE A 671 9.04 3.46 -14.57
CA ILE A 671 10.36 3.83 -15.05
C ILE A 671 10.25 5.18 -15.78
N PRO A 672 10.88 6.23 -15.25
CA PRO A 672 10.81 7.54 -15.92
C PRO A 672 11.36 7.47 -17.35
N ASP A 673 10.76 8.24 -18.25
CA ASP A 673 11.17 8.26 -19.66
C ASP A 673 12.66 8.59 -19.81
N GLN A 674 13.18 9.45 -18.96
CA GLN A 674 14.58 9.85 -19.01
C GLN A 674 15.54 8.69 -18.71
N ASP A 675 15.08 7.67 -17.99
CA ASP A 675 15.91 6.50 -17.65
C ASP A 675 15.90 5.43 -18.74
N ILE A 676 14.95 5.48 -19.69
CA ILE A 676 14.78 4.43 -20.69
C ILE A 676 16.04 4.31 -21.57
N LYS A 677 16.58 5.44 -22.02
CA LYS A 677 17.78 5.43 -22.85
C LYS A 677 18.96 4.81 -22.11
N GLU A 678 19.13 5.17 -20.84
CA GLU A 678 20.22 4.65 -20.02
C GLU A 678 20.11 3.14 -19.86
N LEU A 679 18.90 2.63 -19.64
CA LEU A 679 18.67 1.20 -19.52
C LEU A 679 18.95 0.47 -20.83
N LYS A 680 18.49 1.02 -21.93
CA LYS A 680 18.76 0.42 -23.25
C LYS A 680 20.24 0.45 -23.59
N ASP A 681 20.94 1.52 -23.22
CA ASP A 681 22.37 1.62 -23.42
C ASP A 681 23.16 0.55 -22.66
N CYS A 682 22.65 0.09 -21.53
CA CYS A 682 23.32 -0.98 -20.78
C CYS A 682 22.89 -2.39 -21.22
N GLY A 683 22.01 -2.49 -22.21
CA GLY A 683 21.68 -3.76 -22.83
C GLY A 683 20.25 -4.27 -22.63
N VAL A 684 19.39 -3.49 -21.99
CA VAL A 684 17.98 -3.87 -21.83
C VAL A 684 17.30 -3.86 -23.19
N ALA A 685 16.60 -4.96 -23.53
CA ALA A 685 16.01 -5.14 -24.85
C ALA A 685 14.75 -4.32 -25.07
N ALA A 686 13.97 -4.11 -24.01
CA ALA A 686 12.74 -3.32 -24.10
C ALA A 686 12.33 -2.82 -22.72
N VAL A 687 11.64 -1.69 -22.68
CA VAL A 687 11.08 -1.12 -21.44
C VAL A 687 9.58 -0.91 -21.66
N PHE A 688 8.77 -1.46 -20.76
CA PHE A 688 7.31 -1.38 -20.81
C PHE A 688 6.84 -0.52 -19.63
N GLY A 689 6.39 0.69 -19.92
CA GLY A 689 5.95 1.63 -18.89
C GLY A 689 4.56 1.34 -18.36
N PRO A 690 4.09 2.14 -17.37
CA PRO A 690 2.75 1.97 -16.83
C PRO A 690 1.69 2.09 -17.92
N GLY A 691 0.65 1.27 -17.82
CA GLY A 691 -0.44 1.29 -18.79
C GLY A 691 -0.20 0.46 -20.04
N THR A 692 0.93 -0.22 -20.14
CA THR A 692 1.19 -1.09 -21.29
C THR A 692 0.20 -2.24 -21.31
N ASN A 693 -0.37 -2.49 -22.49
CA ASN A 693 -1.25 -3.63 -22.71
C ASN A 693 -0.41 -4.92 -22.60
N ILE A 694 -0.80 -5.85 -21.73
CA ILE A 694 0.04 -7.02 -21.44
C ILE A 694 0.07 -7.96 -22.66
N THR A 695 -1.03 -8.09 -23.38
CA THR A 695 -1.08 -8.93 -24.58
C THR A 695 -0.09 -8.42 -25.64
N LYS A 696 -0.02 -7.10 -25.81
CA LYS A 696 0.95 -6.50 -26.75
C LYS A 696 2.38 -6.66 -26.26
N ALA A 697 2.60 -6.55 -24.96
CA ALA A 697 3.94 -6.76 -24.40
C ALA A 697 4.39 -8.21 -24.64
N ALA A 698 3.50 -9.18 -24.44
CA ALA A 698 3.80 -10.58 -24.70
C ALA A 698 4.14 -10.83 -26.17
N LEU A 699 3.40 -10.19 -27.06
CA LEU A 699 3.68 -10.27 -28.50
C LEU A 699 5.08 -9.75 -28.82
N ASP A 700 5.42 -8.56 -28.28
CA ASP A 700 6.76 -7.97 -28.49
C ASP A 700 7.84 -8.91 -27.98
N VAL A 701 7.65 -9.47 -26.80
CA VAL A 701 8.63 -10.35 -26.17
C VAL A 701 8.84 -11.61 -27.00
N ILE A 702 7.74 -12.26 -27.45
CA ILE A 702 7.90 -13.50 -28.24
C ILE A 702 8.57 -13.20 -29.58
N GLU A 703 8.31 -12.03 -30.17
CA GLU A 703 8.95 -11.67 -31.42
C GLU A 703 10.44 -11.41 -31.26
N MET A 704 10.88 -10.95 -30.11
CA MET A 704 12.31 -10.74 -29.85
C MET A 704 13.11 -12.03 -29.81
N ILE A 705 12.48 -13.14 -29.46
CA ILE A 705 13.17 -14.43 -29.28
C ILE A 705 12.88 -15.43 -30.40
N LEU A 706 12.01 -15.08 -31.38
CA LEU A 706 11.74 -15.96 -32.52
C LEU A 706 12.94 -16.10 -33.48
#